data_8b83a4e26186186278262fe2faf07922
#
_entry.id   8b83a4e26186186278262fe2faf07922
#
_cell.length_a   1.000
_cell.length_b   1.000
_cell.length_c   1.000
_cell.angle_alpha   90.00
_cell.angle_beta   90.00
_cell.angle_gamma   90.00
#
_symmetry.space_group_name_H-M   'P 1'
#
loop_
_entity.id
_entity.type
_entity.pdbx_description
1 polymer ?
#
loop_
_entity_poly.entity_id
_entity_poly.type
_entity_poly.pdbx_seq_one_letter_code
_entity_poly.pdbx_strand_id
1 'polypeptide(L)'
;MKSMKATAAATFASIILLSSAAVPAQARTFTVTPGVEYDSETGQKPGANRLTIDMQKPGVSVEALTNDPIDSLLQTSVLSKKLSIEGHQIVGSINGSIFHINPKYNPLNKGMPAYLLMQDGEVNTYGAIEKDRDQFMNRPSAFAVTKEGKGHIGLFGYDAEVSVNGIPTTIDSINKQQREENEIILYTDTFSYRDTHQNKYGMEIVLNGFSKPFEEGYKLGDQVQATVASVGPGGYTAIPEGGAVLSIHGPENVQRFSGLKKGEQVSLKINLTKPWNDAKFVLASGPLLVQNGKVKLEMDPKSARANEIAPRTAVATNADGSEVYLITVDGRSSVSRGMKLPEFAQYLVSIGAYNALNLDGGGSTTMAVRERGAQYPVVFNRLSDGAERRVSTILSAVSYEATGTPVFLDAKISSSSVAKGGRAKVSVNWATDRNYHPVKVDAAKLQYSVEGNIGTISANGDFTASNTGKGTVTVRYGNASKSFPVEVLKAEPNGMVTGFERAADWKAESVRAKTALRFDGPKSPVKEGKTSLGLQYDFTGQKGTSASYAVTNSINLASKPERLGLWVFGDEAKHWLRGTIKDGAGKEYTIDFTEQGGLDWDGWRYVTANLPAGAVSPISVQKFYVAEPLDNNKNKGTIYLDRLIADYDGRHVEQPFNDIPLDFWHINEIRMAVENGWINGYPDGTYRPADHITRAHAALLISRTLGRKGSVVNEDPFKDVSKDYGYAGEIALMKELGIMTGDENGNFKPQAKLSRAQMAKVLQQTYKLQPKNPVPEISDIDKNNWSYGPISTIASHGLTVLGENNTYRPNSFVSRTQFAAFIARAESMEK
;
A
#
# COMPACT_ATOMS: atom_id res chain seq x y z
N MET A 1 10.61 6.92 -46.50
CA MET A 1 9.62 5.89 -46.81
C MET A 1 9.28 5.14 -45.54
N LYS A 2 7.98 5.12 -45.22
CA LYS A 2 7.23 4.34 -44.20
C LYS A 2 7.82 4.15 -42.81
N SER A 3 7.31 4.98 -41.89
CA SER A 3 7.36 4.86 -40.44
C SER A 3 6.48 3.69 -39.96
N MET A 4 7.05 2.82 -39.14
CA MET A 4 6.22 1.93 -38.29
C MET A 4 6.08 2.58 -36.92
N LYS A 5 4.86 2.96 -36.59
CA LYS A 5 4.45 3.39 -35.23
C LYS A 5 4.22 2.15 -34.37
N ALA A 6 5.01 2.00 -33.33
CA ALA A 6 4.73 1.07 -32.24
C ALA A 6 3.75 1.74 -31.26
N THR A 7 2.59 1.12 -31.09
CA THR A 7 1.56 1.57 -30.14
C THR A 7 1.89 0.96 -28.77
N ALA A 8 2.33 1.77 -27.84
CA ALA A 8 2.47 1.37 -26.44
C ALA A 8 1.11 1.48 -25.76
N ALA A 9 0.59 0.37 -25.25
CA ALA A 9 -0.59 0.34 -24.40
C ALA A 9 -0.21 0.89 -23.02
N ALA A 10 -0.69 2.08 -22.70
CA ALA A 10 -0.58 2.66 -21.38
C ALA A 10 -1.78 2.18 -20.54
N THR A 11 -1.49 1.40 -19.52
CA THR A 11 -2.46 1.00 -18.49
C THR A 11 -2.68 2.21 -17.56
N PHE A 12 -3.76 2.93 -17.74
CA PHE A 12 -4.20 3.98 -16.81
C PHE A 12 -4.88 3.34 -15.61
N ALA A 13 -4.20 3.35 -14.46
CA ALA A 13 -4.86 3.17 -13.17
C ALA A 13 -5.59 4.48 -12.84
N SER A 14 -6.91 4.49 -12.99
CA SER A 14 -7.76 5.63 -12.63
C SER A 14 -7.85 5.74 -11.12
N ILE A 15 -7.08 6.67 -10.55
CA ILE A 15 -7.27 7.13 -9.17
C ILE A 15 -8.56 7.95 -9.15
N ILE A 16 -9.58 7.45 -8.48
CA ILE A 16 -10.82 8.17 -8.20
C ILE A 16 -10.48 9.26 -7.19
N LEU A 17 -10.41 10.50 -7.65
CA LEU A 17 -10.49 11.69 -6.81
C LEU A 17 -11.92 11.78 -6.22
N LEU A 18 -12.09 11.20 -5.04
CA LEU A 18 -13.15 11.61 -4.15
C LEU A 18 -12.88 13.08 -3.79
N SER A 19 -13.70 13.99 -4.30
CA SER A 19 -13.83 15.31 -3.72
C SER A 19 -14.47 15.18 -2.33
N SER A 20 -13.67 14.77 -1.35
CA SER A 20 -13.98 14.99 0.05
C SER A 20 -13.94 16.52 0.22
N ALA A 21 -15.03 17.12 0.65
CA ALA A 21 -14.97 18.42 1.29
C ALA A 21 -13.80 18.35 2.27
N ALA A 22 -12.79 19.20 2.06
CA ALA A 22 -11.61 19.21 2.88
C ALA A 22 -12.04 19.52 4.31
N VAL A 23 -12.11 18.48 5.14
CA VAL A 23 -12.10 18.68 6.59
C VAL A 23 -10.80 19.45 6.85
N PRO A 24 -10.83 20.63 7.50
CA PRO A 24 -9.61 21.34 7.80
C PRO A 24 -8.71 20.39 8.57
N ALA A 25 -7.50 20.16 8.07
CA ALA A 25 -6.54 19.32 8.74
C ALA A 25 -6.36 19.91 10.15
N GLN A 26 -6.67 19.15 11.18
CA GLN A 26 -6.41 19.55 12.57
C GLN A 26 -4.91 19.53 12.81
N ALA A 27 -4.39 20.49 13.56
CA ALA A 27 -3.03 20.47 14.07
C ALA A 27 -2.81 19.13 14.79
N ARG A 28 -1.73 18.44 14.46
CA ARG A 28 -1.37 17.15 15.07
C ARG A 28 -0.16 17.36 15.96
N THR A 29 -0.27 16.95 17.21
CA THR A 29 0.86 16.92 18.15
C THR A 29 0.89 15.55 18.81
N PHE A 30 2.06 14.92 18.83
CA PHE A 30 2.24 13.64 19.53
C PHE A 30 3.71 13.37 19.82
N THR A 31 3.95 12.60 20.89
CA THR A 31 5.28 12.09 21.23
C THR A 31 5.64 10.92 20.31
N VAL A 32 6.72 11.05 19.56
CA VAL A 32 7.25 10.03 18.64
C VAL A 32 8.01 8.96 19.42
N THR A 33 8.87 9.38 20.33
CA THR A 33 9.58 8.59 21.34
C THR A 33 9.89 9.53 22.51
N PRO A 34 10.10 9.08 23.75
CA PRO A 34 10.48 9.98 24.85
C PRO A 34 11.68 10.84 24.48
N GLY A 35 11.50 12.16 24.51
CA GLY A 35 12.50 13.15 24.09
C GLY A 35 12.38 13.58 22.62
N VAL A 36 11.42 13.04 21.84
CA VAL A 36 11.14 13.51 20.49
C VAL A 36 9.65 13.74 20.32
N GLU A 37 9.27 14.97 20.02
CA GLU A 37 7.89 15.37 19.78
C GLU A 37 7.70 15.88 18.35
N TYR A 38 6.56 15.52 17.77
CA TYR A 38 6.12 16.05 16.49
C TYR A 38 4.94 17.00 16.68
N ASP A 39 4.99 18.13 16.01
CA ASP A 39 3.85 19.02 15.86
C ASP A 39 3.71 19.56 14.43
N SER A 40 2.47 19.81 14.02
CA SER A 40 2.16 20.44 12.74
C SER A 40 1.17 21.59 12.93
N GLU A 41 1.49 22.72 12.32
CA GLU A 41 0.59 23.86 12.22
C GLU A 41 -0.23 23.74 10.93
N THR A 42 -1.55 23.70 11.08
CA THR A 42 -2.48 23.66 9.95
C THR A 42 -3.42 24.87 10.02
N GLY A 43 -3.70 25.50 8.88
CA GLY A 43 -4.58 26.65 8.82
C GLY A 43 -4.26 27.58 7.65
N GLN A 44 -4.62 28.87 7.75
CA GLN A 44 -4.42 29.88 6.68
C GLN A 44 -2.94 30.28 6.45
N LYS A 45 -2.00 29.73 7.21
CA LYS A 45 -0.55 29.93 7.07
C LYS A 45 0.07 28.78 6.29
N PRO A 46 1.26 28.97 5.70
CA PRO A 46 1.99 27.82 5.13
C PRO A 46 2.06 26.70 6.15
N GLY A 47 1.64 25.49 5.79
CA GLY A 47 1.68 24.33 6.69
C GLY A 47 3.12 24.09 7.13
N ALA A 48 3.39 24.16 8.43
CA ALA A 48 4.70 23.89 8.99
C ALA A 48 4.65 22.61 9.81
N ASN A 49 5.74 21.84 9.75
CA ASN A 49 5.93 20.61 10.51
C ASN A 49 7.23 20.73 11.29
N ARG A 50 7.23 20.31 12.54
CA ARG A 50 8.38 20.37 13.43
C ARG A 50 8.56 19.07 14.19
N LEU A 51 9.80 18.60 14.26
CA LEU A 51 10.26 17.65 15.27
C LEU A 51 11.09 18.42 16.28
N THR A 52 10.75 18.32 17.55
CA THR A 52 11.50 18.84 18.68
C THR A 52 12.23 17.69 19.34
N ILE A 53 13.56 17.80 19.44
CA ILE A 53 14.44 16.76 19.99
C ILE A 53 15.10 17.33 21.25
N ASP A 54 14.81 16.72 22.40
CA ASP A 54 15.48 17.00 23.68
C ASP A 54 16.81 16.25 23.73
N MET A 55 17.90 16.98 23.50
CA MET A 55 19.28 16.46 23.48
C MET A 55 19.81 16.07 24.87
N GLN A 56 19.11 16.44 25.95
CA GLN A 56 19.42 16.00 27.30
C GLN A 56 18.78 14.65 27.65
N LYS A 57 17.84 14.19 26.83
CA LYS A 57 17.21 12.90 27.04
C LYS A 57 18.19 11.78 26.72
N PRO A 58 18.57 10.91 27.69
CA PRO A 58 19.42 9.77 27.40
C PRO A 58 18.84 8.88 26.30
N GLY A 59 19.71 8.36 25.46
CA GLY A 59 19.32 7.46 24.37
C GLY A 59 18.69 8.14 23.14
N VAL A 60 18.69 9.48 23.06
CA VAL A 60 18.22 10.24 21.90
C VAL A 60 19.31 11.19 21.40
N SER A 61 19.46 11.32 20.10
CA SER A 61 20.35 12.30 19.47
C SER A 61 19.86 12.69 18.07
N VAL A 62 20.59 13.61 17.44
CA VAL A 62 20.43 13.96 16.04
C VAL A 62 21.69 13.55 15.29
N GLU A 63 21.52 12.98 14.11
CA GLU A 63 22.61 12.57 13.21
C GLU A 63 22.41 13.10 11.80
N ALA A 64 23.52 13.42 11.14
CA ALA A 64 23.58 13.61 9.70
C ALA A 64 23.96 12.27 9.05
N LEU A 65 23.09 11.76 8.21
CA LEU A 65 23.22 10.42 7.62
C LEU A 65 23.24 10.48 6.10
N THR A 66 24.00 9.59 5.52
CA THR A 66 24.16 9.41 4.08
C THR A 66 23.87 7.97 3.67
N ASN A 67 23.72 7.73 2.38
CA ASN A 67 23.74 6.39 1.85
C ASN A 67 25.20 5.91 1.69
N ASP A 68 25.36 4.63 1.51
CA ASP A 68 26.60 4.00 1.08
C ASP A 68 26.38 3.37 -0.32
N PRO A 69 27.16 3.76 -1.34
CA PRO A 69 28.16 4.85 -1.34
C PRO A 69 27.54 6.25 -1.18
N ILE A 70 28.33 7.20 -0.69
CA ILE A 70 27.91 8.56 -0.30
C ILE A 70 27.24 9.36 -1.44
N ASP A 71 27.58 9.06 -2.67
CA ASP A 71 27.01 9.69 -3.87
C ASP A 71 25.66 9.08 -4.31
N SER A 72 25.20 8.06 -3.64
CA SER A 72 23.94 7.36 -3.98
C SER A 72 22.75 8.07 -3.35
N LEU A 73 21.91 8.69 -4.18
CA LEU A 73 20.74 9.44 -3.74
C LEU A 73 19.56 8.51 -3.38
N LEU A 74 18.95 8.72 -2.23
CA LEU A 74 17.74 8.05 -1.81
C LEU A 74 16.69 9.03 -1.26
N GLN A 75 15.42 8.65 -1.26
CA GLN A 75 14.37 9.39 -0.58
C GLN A 75 14.63 9.41 0.93
N THR A 76 14.26 10.49 1.60
CA THR A 76 14.41 10.65 3.06
C THR A 76 13.78 9.49 3.83
N SER A 77 12.55 9.09 3.50
CA SER A 77 11.87 7.96 4.15
C SER A 77 12.56 6.61 3.89
N VAL A 78 13.07 6.41 2.67
CA VAL A 78 13.76 5.17 2.27
C VAL A 78 15.11 5.04 2.97
N LEU A 79 15.87 6.15 3.04
CA LEU A 79 17.15 6.16 3.73
C LEU A 79 16.97 5.98 5.24
N SER A 80 15.98 6.65 5.85
CA SER A 80 15.58 6.45 7.24
C SER A 80 15.25 4.98 7.54
N LYS A 81 14.49 4.32 6.67
CA LYS A 81 14.18 2.90 6.81
C LYS A 81 15.43 2.02 6.67
N LYS A 82 16.30 2.30 5.68
CA LYS A 82 17.51 1.51 5.40
C LYS A 82 18.48 1.52 6.57
N LEU A 83 18.64 2.67 7.22
CA LEU A 83 19.62 2.88 8.30
C LEU A 83 19.04 2.65 9.70
N SER A 84 17.75 2.38 9.82
CA SER A 84 17.10 2.07 11.09
C SER A 84 17.29 0.60 11.44
N ILE A 85 18.09 0.34 12.48
CA ILE A 85 18.40 -1.00 12.99
C ILE A 85 18.15 -1.07 14.50
N GLU A 86 18.20 -2.25 15.08
CA GLU A 86 18.07 -2.44 16.53
C GLU A 86 19.19 -1.68 17.28
N GLY A 87 18.82 -0.89 18.30
CA GLY A 87 19.74 -0.03 19.04
C GLY A 87 20.18 1.24 18.30
N HIS A 88 19.70 1.46 17.08
CA HIS A 88 19.87 2.69 16.29
C HIS A 88 18.62 2.92 15.45
N GLN A 89 17.52 3.28 16.11
CA GLN A 89 16.23 3.46 15.46
C GLN A 89 16.00 4.91 15.05
N ILE A 90 15.87 5.14 13.75
CA ILE A 90 15.49 6.45 13.23
C ILE A 90 14.00 6.65 13.50
N VAL A 91 13.66 7.70 14.24
CA VAL A 91 12.29 8.00 14.65
C VAL A 91 11.69 9.18 13.90
N GLY A 92 12.53 10.00 13.29
CA GLY A 92 12.10 11.08 12.41
C GLY A 92 13.27 11.66 11.64
N SER A 93 13.02 12.20 10.45
CA SER A 93 14.07 12.75 9.58
C SER A 93 13.54 13.87 8.72
N ILE A 94 14.44 14.79 8.37
CA ILE A 94 14.25 15.75 7.28
C ILE A 94 15.34 15.55 6.23
N ASN A 95 15.12 16.04 5.01
CA ASN A 95 16.21 16.14 4.03
C ASN A 95 17.32 17.08 4.55
N GLY A 96 18.54 16.78 4.17
CA GLY A 96 19.73 17.48 4.66
C GLY A 96 20.18 18.64 3.77
N SER A 97 21.47 18.69 3.54
CA SER A 97 22.15 19.77 2.82
C SER A 97 21.92 19.74 1.31
N ILE A 98 22.29 20.84 0.67
CA ILE A 98 22.33 20.98 -0.79
C ILE A 98 23.36 20.01 -1.37
N PHE A 99 23.06 19.49 -2.54
CA PHE A 99 23.90 18.52 -3.23
C PHE A 99 23.99 18.81 -4.73
N HIS A 100 25.08 18.37 -5.34
CA HIS A 100 25.31 18.51 -6.77
C HIS A 100 24.95 17.23 -7.51
N ILE A 101 24.13 17.38 -8.56
CA ILE A 101 23.91 16.35 -9.55
C ILE A 101 24.66 16.79 -10.81
N ASN A 102 25.60 15.98 -11.28
CA ASN A 102 26.26 16.26 -12.55
C ASN A 102 25.68 15.37 -13.67
N PRO A 103 24.80 15.91 -14.53
CA PRO A 103 24.15 15.12 -15.57
C PRO A 103 25.10 14.50 -16.59
N LYS A 104 26.30 15.09 -16.76
CA LYS A 104 27.30 14.63 -17.74
C LYS A 104 28.00 13.33 -17.31
N TYR A 105 28.15 13.14 -16.00
CA TYR A 105 28.89 12.00 -15.45
C TYR A 105 27.97 11.00 -14.72
N ASN A 106 26.64 11.24 -14.74
CA ASN A 106 25.80 10.51 -13.84
C ASN A 106 24.39 10.22 -14.38
N PRO A 107 24.04 8.96 -14.60
CA PRO A 107 22.65 8.58 -14.78
C PRO A 107 21.91 8.71 -13.45
N LEU A 108 20.94 9.60 -13.44
CA LEU A 108 19.70 9.71 -12.66
C LEU A 108 19.66 9.51 -11.11
N ASN A 109 20.65 8.95 -10.41
CA ASN A 109 20.50 8.62 -8.99
C ASN A 109 21.76 8.89 -8.14
N LYS A 110 22.67 9.69 -8.62
CA LYS A 110 23.91 9.99 -7.92
C LYS A 110 24.14 11.50 -7.75
N GLY A 111 24.61 11.92 -6.60
CA GLY A 111 24.95 13.29 -6.29
C GLY A 111 25.70 13.40 -4.98
N MET A 112 26.70 14.26 -4.93
CA MET A 112 27.54 14.48 -3.74
C MET A 112 27.01 15.67 -2.93
N PRO A 113 27.10 15.64 -1.59
CA PRO A 113 26.91 16.85 -0.80
C PRO A 113 27.78 17.99 -1.34
N ALA A 114 27.19 19.19 -1.48
CA ALA A 114 27.88 20.32 -2.11
C ALA A 114 28.88 21.01 -1.17
N TYR A 115 28.69 20.88 0.12
CA TYR A 115 29.44 21.57 1.15
C TYR A 115 30.09 20.58 2.12
N LEU A 116 30.61 21.09 3.26
CA LEU A 116 31.23 20.26 4.29
C LEU A 116 30.25 19.22 4.83
N LEU A 117 30.64 17.97 4.74
CA LEU A 117 30.12 16.88 5.53
C LEU A 117 31.28 16.19 6.25
N MET A 118 31.26 16.22 7.57
CA MET A 118 32.18 15.50 8.42
C MET A 118 31.37 14.58 9.31
N GLN A 119 31.79 13.34 9.43
CA GLN A 119 31.17 12.31 10.28
C GLN A 119 32.30 11.57 11.02
N ASP A 120 32.15 11.33 12.30
CA ASP A 120 33.07 10.58 13.15
C ASP A 120 34.55 11.05 13.07
N GLY A 121 34.76 12.35 12.80
CA GLY A 121 36.08 12.97 12.66
C GLY A 121 36.68 12.95 11.25
N GLU A 122 36.01 12.30 10.29
CA GLU A 122 36.42 12.25 8.88
C GLU A 122 35.67 13.29 8.07
N VAL A 123 36.40 14.06 7.25
CA VAL A 123 35.83 15.01 6.28
C VAL A 123 35.51 14.24 4.99
N ASN A 124 34.26 13.86 4.84
CA ASN A 124 33.78 13.11 3.66
C ASN A 124 33.75 13.98 2.40
N THR A 125 33.32 15.23 2.53
CA THR A 125 33.27 16.21 1.44
C THR A 125 33.55 17.60 1.97
N TYR A 126 34.17 18.44 1.19
CA TYR A 126 34.25 19.89 1.36
C TYR A 126 34.33 20.54 -0.02
N GLY A 127 33.32 21.32 -0.39
CA GLY A 127 33.38 22.21 -1.54
C GLY A 127 33.76 23.58 -1.10
N ALA A 128 34.75 24.20 -1.75
CA ALA A 128 35.04 25.61 -1.52
C ALA A 128 33.79 26.44 -1.83
N ILE A 129 33.45 27.32 -0.92
CA ILE A 129 32.38 28.27 -1.09
C ILE A 129 32.94 29.37 -2.00
N GLU A 130 32.82 29.13 -3.29
CA GLU A 130 33.08 30.21 -4.23
C GLU A 130 32.09 31.35 -3.99
N LYS A 131 32.40 32.55 -4.46
CA LYS A 131 31.45 33.67 -4.50
C LYS A 131 30.20 33.15 -5.19
N ASP A 132 29.30 32.62 -4.42
CA ASP A 132 28.06 31.98 -4.87
C ASP A 132 27.29 33.02 -5.67
N ARG A 133 27.34 32.89 -6.99
CA ARG A 133 26.63 33.79 -7.92
C ARG A 133 25.15 33.82 -7.63
N ASP A 134 24.63 32.72 -7.05
CA ASP A 134 23.27 32.56 -6.64
C ASP A 134 23.02 32.99 -5.19
N GLN A 135 24.07 33.39 -4.46
CA GLN A 135 24.01 33.93 -3.10
C GLN A 135 23.34 32.99 -2.09
N PHE A 136 23.52 31.70 -2.25
CA PHE A 136 22.95 30.69 -1.37
C PHE A 136 23.69 30.59 -0.03
N MET A 137 25.00 30.78 -0.07
CA MET A 137 25.86 30.76 1.10
C MET A 137 27.00 31.77 0.91
N ASN A 138 26.91 32.94 1.57
CA ASN A 138 27.96 33.95 1.52
C ASN A 138 29.09 33.68 2.49
N ARG A 139 28.83 32.90 3.54
CA ARG A 139 29.79 32.54 4.58
C ARG A 139 29.56 31.09 5.01
N PRO A 140 30.66 30.36 5.31
CA PRO A 140 30.55 28.94 5.71
C PRO A 140 29.78 28.81 7.02
N SER A 141 28.57 28.20 6.94
CA SER A 141 27.71 27.93 8.07
C SER A 141 27.35 26.44 8.12
N ALA A 142 27.20 25.93 9.34
CA ALA A 142 26.92 24.51 9.56
C ALA A 142 26.06 24.28 10.80
N PHE A 143 25.54 23.07 10.88
CA PHE A 143 24.97 22.45 12.06
C PHE A 143 25.85 21.28 12.49
N ALA A 144 26.00 21.09 13.78
CA ALA A 144 26.74 19.99 14.39
C ALA A 144 26.06 19.51 15.67
N VAL A 145 26.38 18.31 16.11
CA VAL A 145 26.18 17.83 17.47
C VAL A 145 27.56 17.73 18.14
N THR A 146 27.77 18.47 19.21
CA THR A 146 29.05 18.49 19.95
C THR A 146 29.29 17.20 20.72
N LYS A 147 30.48 16.98 21.25
CA LYS A 147 30.80 15.85 22.13
C LYS A 147 29.88 15.75 23.34
N GLU A 148 29.48 16.90 23.85
CA GLU A 148 28.57 17.02 25.00
C GLU A 148 27.12 16.68 24.63
N GLY A 149 26.86 16.33 23.35
CA GLY A 149 25.52 15.97 22.86
C GLY A 149 24.61 17.18 22.62
N LYS A 150 25.16 18.39 22.45
CA LYS A 150 24.40 19.61 22.21
C LYS A 150 24.40 20.00 20.74
N GLY A 151 23.27 20.53 20.28
CA GLY A 151 23.16 21.12 18.94
C GLY A 151 23.94 22.46 18.86
N HIS A 152 24.74 22.62 17.82
CA HIS A 152 25.47 23.86 17.57
C HIS A 152 25.24 24.34 16.13
N ILE A 153 24.91 25.62 15.96
CA ILE A 153 24.73 26.25 14.63
C ILE A 153 25.52 27.54 14.59
N GLY A 154 26.30 27.72 13.54
CA GLY A 154 27.09 28.96 13.39
C GLY A 154 27.99 28.92 12.14
N LEU A 155 28.91 29.87 12.11
CA LEU A 155 29.94 29.92 11.09
C LEU A 155 31.11 29.03 11.51
N PHE A 156 31.77 28.38 10.56
CA PHE A 156 32.95 27.58 10.81
C PHE A 156 34.14 28.07 9.99
N GLY A 157 35.37 27.79 10.45
CA GLY A 157 36.59 27.95 9.67
C GLY A 157 37.10 26.58 9.25
N TYR A 158 37.54 26.50 8.02
CA TYR A 158 38.18 25.34 7.42
C TYR A 158 39.64 25.67 7.12
N ASP A 159 40.57 24.82 7.54
CA ASP A 159 41.99 24.92 7.35
C ASP A 159 42.52 23.55 6.94
N ALA A 160 42.80 23.39 5.67
CA ALA A 160 43.40 22.16 5.12
C ALA A 160 44.64 22.51 4.28
N GLU A 161 45.74 21.83 4.58
CA GLU A 161 47.04 22.11 4.02
C GLU A 161 47.76 20.84 3.58
N VAL A 162 48.44 20.91 2.48
CA VAL A 162 49.52 19.98 2.15
C VAL A 162 50.84 20.72 2.20
N SER A 163 51.81 20.21 2.98
CA SER A 163 53.13 20.77 3.10
C SER A 163 54.20 19.95 2.40
N VAL A 164 54.94 20.57 1.55
CA VAL A 164 56.15 20.03 0.86
C VAL A 164 57.39 20.74 1.34
N ASN A 165 58.33 19.98 1.87
CA ASN A 165 59.59 20.59 2.46
C ASN A 165 59.31 21.66 3.48
N GLY A 166 58.21 21.55 4.25
CA GLY A 166 57.80 22.51 5.28
C GLY A 166 57.10 23.78 4.74
N ILE A 167 56.81 23.86 3.44
CA ILE A 167 56.07 24.97 2.82
C ILE A 167 54.59 24.53 2.69
N PRO A 168 53.67 25.14 3.43
CA PRO A 168 52.25 24.80 3.34
C PRO A 168 51.58 25.34 2.08
N THR A 169 50.67 24.58 1.52
CA THR A 169 49.79 25.01 0.42
C THR A 169 48.37 24.58 0.77
N THR A 170 47.41 25.46 0.63
CA THR A 170 46.03 25.22 0.94
C THR A 170 45.42 24.12 0.03
N ILE A 171 44.68 23.21 0.60
CA ILE A 171 43.78 22.30 -0.10
C ILE A 171 42.42 22.98 -0.13
N ASP A 172 41.93 23.31 -1.31
CA ASP A 172 40.70 24.09 -1.50
C ASP A 172 39.44 23.27 -1.25
N SER A 173 39.48 21.99 -1.62
CA SER A 173 38.32 21.10 -1.55
C SER A 173 38.71 19.64 -1.23
N ILE A 174 37.73 18.87 -0.71
CA ILE A 174 37.86 17.42 -0.49
C ILE A 174 36.70 16.72 -1.20
N ASN A 175 36.99 15.71 -2.00
CA ASN A 175 36.04 14.86 -2.70
C ASN A 175 34.96 15.64 -3.50
N LYS A 176 35.36 16.79 -4.06
CA LYS A 176 34.51 17.60 -4.92
C LYS A 176 34.48 17.00 -6.32
N GLN A 177 33.27 16.91 -6.91
CA GLN A 177 33.07 16.25 -8.21
C GLN A 177 33.78 16.95 -9.39
N GLN A 178 33.87 18.27 -9.38
CA GLN A 178 34.44 19.03 -10.45
C GLN A 178 35.52 20.00 -9.90
N ARG A 179 36.72 19.93 -10.47
CA ARG A 179 37.81 20.83 -10.17
C ARG A 179 37.72 22.10 -11.00
N GLU A 180 37.77 23.25 -10.33
CA GLU A 180 37.79 24.56 -10.93
C GLU A 180 39.23 24.97 -11.35
N GLU A 181 39.37 26.14 -12.02
CA GLU A 181 40.66 26.70 -12.31
C GLU A 181 41.38 27.16 -11.03
N ASN A 182 42.67 26.85 -10.97
CA ASN A 182 43.54 27.17 -9.81
C ASN A 182 43.17 26.52 -8.47
N GLU A 183 42.44 25.40 -8.53
CA GLU A 183 41.98 24.63 -7.37
C GLU A 183 42.86 23.41 -7.11
N ILE A 184 43.08 23.09 -5.82
CA ILE A 184 43.69 21.86 -5.33
C ILE A 184 42.64 21.06 -4.59
N ILE A 185 42.34 19.86 -5.10
CA ILE A 185 41.40 18.95 -4.49
C ILE A 185 42.14 17.75 -3.92
N LEU A 186 41.83 17.36 -2.69
CA LEU A 186 42.20 16.08 -2.11
C LEU A 186 41.08 15.06 -2.33
N TYR A 187 41.38 13.97 -3.04
CA TYR A 187 40.50 12.83 -3.19
C TYR A 187 40.92 11.72 -2.26
N THR A 188 40.01 11.24 -1.43
CA THR A 188 40.21 10.09 -0.55
C THR A 188 39.39 8.91 -1.07
N ASP A 189 39.60 7.73 -0.52
CA ASP A 189 38.88 6.50 -0.89
C ASP A 189 37.37 6.51 -0.56
N THR A 190 36.92 7.46 0.26
CA THR A 190 35.49 7.75 0.44
C THR A 190 34.84 8.41 -0.78
N PHE A 191 35.64 8.89 -1.74
CA PHE A 191 35.11 9.38 -3.03
C PHE A 191 34.66 8.22 -3.90
N SER A 192 33.38 8.12 -4.15
CA SER A 192 32.70 6.96 -4.75
C SER A 192 33.09 6.64 -6.20
N TYR A 193 33.69 7.58 -6.90
CA TYR A 193 34.38 7.31 -8.15
C TYR A 193 35.77 6.79 -7.81
N ARG A 194 36.11 5.59 -8.19
CA ARG A 194 37.42 4.95 -7.89
C ARG A 194 38.62 5.66 -8.53
N ASP A 195 38.40 6.77 -9.20
CA ASP A 195 39.40 7.68 -9.78
C ASP A 195 38.94 9.13 -9.60
N THR A 196 39.86 10.09 -9.88
CA THR A 196 39.59 11.50 -9.69
C THR A 196 38.56 12.09 -10.64
N HIS A 197 38.29 11.42 -11.74
CA HIS A 197 37.31 11.80 -12.77
C HIS A 197 37.44 13.24 -13.30
N GLN A 198 38.67 13.76 -13.39
CA GLN A 198 38.96 15.14 -13.74
C GLN A 198 39.40 15.29 -15.21
N ASN A 199 39.54 16.52 -15.64
CA ASN A 199 40.08 16.84 -16.94
C ASN A 199 41.61 16.62 -16.99
N LYS A 200 42.19 16.58 -18.20
CA LYS A 200 43.62 16.33 -18.45
C LYS A 200 44.56 17.47 -18.08
N TYR A 201 44.02 18.61 -17.65
CA TYR A 201 44.84 19.79 -17.32
C TYR A 201 45.33 19.70 -15.85
N GLY A 202 46.53 20.29 -15.59
CA GLY A 202 47.16 20.23 -14.27
C GLY A 202 47.94 18.93 -14.04
N MET A 203 48.10 18.59 -12.76
CA MET A 203 48.84 17.39 -12.32
C MET A 203 48.11 16.66 -11.22
N GLU A 204 48.40 15.38 -11.06
CA GLU A 204 47.87 14.54 -9.99
C GLU A 204 48.99 13.81 -9.26
N ILE A 205 48.92 13.81 -7.94
CA ILE A 205 49.90 13.20 -7.03
C ILE A 205 49.19 12.14 -6.23
N VAL A 206 49.58 10.90 -6.40
CA VAL A 206 49.05 9.76 -5.61
C VAL A 206 49.84 9.67 -4.32
N LEU A 207 49.13 9.61 -3.22
CA LEU A 207 49.64 9.51 -1.84
C LEU A 207 49.27 8.19 -1.22
N ASN A 208 50.20 7.53 -0.56
CA ASN A 208 49.97 6.32 0.24
C ASN A 208 50.85 6.32 1.50
N GLY A 209 50.74 5.24 2.31
CA GLY A 209 51.57 5.08 3.49
C GLY A 209 51.42 6.20 4.52
N PHE A 210 50.19 6.55 4.79
CA PHE A 210 49.86 7.55 5.79
C PHE A 210 50.31 7.12 7.19
N SER A 211 50.97 8.04 7.92
CA SER A 211 51.42 7.79 9.30
C SER A 211 50.29 7.55 10.30
N LYS A 212 49.09 8.05 9.98
CA LYS A 212 47.80 7.75 10.59
C LYS A 212 46.78 7.67 9.47
N PRO A 213 46.13 6.54 9.24
CA PRO A 213 45.03 6.42 8.30
C PRO A 213 43.86 7.34 8.70
N PHE A 214 43.12 7.84 7.73
CA PHE A 214 41.95 8.71 8.01
C PHE A 214 40.85 7.93 8.76
N GLU A 215 40.78 6.61 8.60
CA GLU A 215 39.81 5.72 9.23
C GLU A 215 40.15 5.33 10.67
N GLU A 216 41.46 5.30 11.06
CA GLU A 216 41.89 4.84 12.37
C GLU A 216 42.71 5.86 13.14
N GLY A 217 42.13 6.43 14.21
CA GLY A 217 42.83 7.25 15.15
C GLY A 217 43.24 8.64 14.65
N TYR A 218 42.82 9.05 13.42
CA TYR A 218 42.95 10.42 12.95
C TYR A 218 42.04 11.36 13.77
N LYS A 219 42.55 12.51 14.08
CA LYS A 219 41.77 13.62 14.68
C LYS A 219 41.96 14.85 13.84
N LEU A 220 40.90 15.59 13.61
CA LEU A 220 40.98 16.88 12.96
C LEU A 220 42.03 17.77 13.65
N GLY A 221 42.92 18.33 12.84
CA GLY A 221 44.09 19.08 13.30
C GLY A 221 45.36 18.25 13.44
N ASP A 222 45.29 16.92 13.38
CA ASP A 222 46.51 16.10 13.34
C ASP A 222 47.26 16.35 12.03
N GLN A 223 48.61 16.41 12.15
CA GLN A 223 49.50 16.42 10.99
C GLN A 223 49.90 15.00 10.65
N VAL A 224 49.54 14.52 9.45
CA VAL A 224 49.86 13.19 8.97
C VAL A 224 50.90 13.25 7.86
N GLN A 225 51.85 12.32 7.90
CA GLN A 225 52.84 12.15 6.83
C GLN A 225 52.30 11.15 5.79
N ALA A 226 52.51 11.42 4.52
CA ALA A 226 52.19 10.52 3.41
C ALA A 226 53.37 10.45 2.44
N THR A 227 53.47 9.29 1.76
CA THR A 227 54.53 9.09 0.74
C THR A 227 53.95 9.30 -0.64
N VAL A 228 54.64 10.03 -1.46
CA VAL A 228 54.34 10.20 -2.90
C VAL A 228 54.54 8.85 -3.61
N ALA A 229 53.46 8.23 -4.06
CA ALA A 229 53.50 6.98 -4.82
C ALA A 229 53.74 7.21 -6.31
N SER A 230 53.17 8.25 -6.88
CA SER A 230 53.39 8.68 -8.23
C SER A 230 53.01 10.15 -8.45
N VAL A 231 53.57 10.74 -9.46
CA VAL A 231 53.27 12.09 -9.99
C VAL A 231 52.97 11.94 -11.48
N GLY A 232 51.85 12.49 -11.91
CA GLY A 232 51.45 12.40 -13.30
C GLY A 232 50.65 13.61 -13.79
N PRO A 233 50.31 13.66 -15.10
CA PRO A 233 49.38 14.66 -15.61
C PRO A 233 47.99 14.51 -15.01
N GLY A 234 47.17 15.56 -15.03
CA GLY A 234 45.77 15.51 -14.63
C GLY A 234 44.96 14.49 -15.43
N GLY A 235 43.89 13.95 -14.84
CA GLY A 235 43.06 13.00 -15.58
C GLY A 235 42.22 12.09 -14.66
N TYR A 236 42.17 10.82 -15.05
CA TYR A 236 41.44 9.78 -14.34
C TYR A 236 42.38 8.94 -13.47
N THR A 237 43.02 9.56 -12.49
CA THR A 237 43.97 8.84 -11.64
C THR A 237 43.22 8.00 -10.61
N ALA A 238 43.52 6.72 -10.55
CA ALA A 238 42.93 5.80 -9.58
C ALA A 238 43.26 6.25 -8.13
N ILE A 239 42.25 6.26 -7.26
CA ILE A 239 42.41 6.56 -5.86
C ILE A 239 42.73 5.24 -5.15
N PRO A 240 43.88 5.09 -4.48
CA PRO A 240 44.23 3.86 -3.79
C PRO A 240 43.38 3.68 -2.54
N GLU A 241 43.07 2.43 -2.20
CA GLU A 241 42.44 2.07 -0.93
C GLU A 241 43.35 2.48 0.25
N GLY A 242 42.79 3.16 1.23
CA GLY A 242 43.55 3.76 2.36
C GLY A 242 44.57 4.82 1.93
N GLY A 243 44.43 5.36 0.70
CA GLY A 243 45.30 6.38 0.13
C GLY A 243 44.54 7.64 -0.30
N ALA A 244 45.24 8.52 -1.02
CA ALA A 244 44.62 9.73 -1.53
C ALA A 244 45.27 10.21 -2.83
N VAL A 245 44.60 11.13 -3.54
CA VAL A 245 45.14 11.81 -4.72
C VAL A 245 44.97 13.31 -4.56
N LEU A 246 46.03 14.07 -4.65
CA LEU A 246 45.97 15.50 -4.80
C LEU A 246 45.86 15.83 -6.31
N SER A 247 44.74 16.42 -6.68
CA SER A 247 44.45 16.86 -8.04
C SER A 247 44.60 18.38 -8.08
N ILE A 248 45.62 18.86 -8.85
CA ILE A 248 46.13 20.20 -8.80
C ILE A 248 45.91 20.88 -10.14
N HIS A 249 45.26 22.03 -10.15
CA HIS A 249 45.09 22.87 -11.32
C HIS A 249 45.69 24.27 -11.12
N GLY A 250 46.06 24.89 -12.22
CA GLY A 250 46.62 26.22 -12.25
C GLY A 250 48.15 26.22 -12.32
N PRO A 251 48.73 27.12 -13.14
CA PRO A 251 50.20 27.12 -13.42
C PRO A 251 51.04 27.36 -12.16
N GLU A 252 50.63 28.24 -11.26
CA GLU A 252 51.34 28.50 -10.00
C GLU A 252 51.34 27.30 -9.06
N ASN A 253 50.16 26.65 -8.91
CA ASN A 253 49.99 25.45 -8.12
C ASN A 253 50.83 24.31 -8.70
N VAL A 254 50.73 24.04 -10.00
CA VAL A 254 51.53 23.01 -10.69
C VAL A 254 53.01 23.25 -10.48
N GLN A 255 53.48 24.50 -10.58
CA GLN A 255 54.89 24.86 -10.37
C GLN A 255 55.38 24.53 -8.96
N ARG A 256 54.57 24.76 -7.91
CA ARG A 256 54.88 24.44 -6.50
C ARG A 256 55.15 22.96 -6.29
N PHE A 257 54.46 22.10 -7.00
CA PHE A 257 54.56 20.64 -6.87
C PHE A 257 55.39 19.96 -7.94
N SER A 258 55.88 20.70 -8.96
CA SER A 258 56.57 20.14 -10.12
C SER A 258 57.89 19.43 -9.78
N GLY A 259 58.49 19.75 -8.61
CA GLY A 259 59.74 19.14 -8.15
C GLY A 259 59.56 17.83 -7.41
N LEU A 260 58.31 17.45 -7.05
CA LEU A 260 58.01 16.25 -6.26
C LEU A 260 58.31 14.97 -7.04
N LYS A 261 58.91 14.00 -6.36
CA LYS A 261 59.26 12.69 -6.90
C LYS A 261 58.67 11.57 -6.07
N LYS A 262 58.46 10.41 -6.71
CA LYS A 262 58.08 9.18 -6.03
C LYS A 262 59.03 8.88 -4.86
N GLY A 263 58.48 8.55 -3.70
CA GLY A 263 59.21 8.24 -2.48
C GLY A 263 59.40 9.43 -1.55
N GLU A 264 59.13 10.64 -2.00
CA GLU A 264 59.22 11.84 -1.14
C GLU A 264 58.03 11.92 -0.16
N GLN A 265 58.26 12.60 0.95
CA GLN A 265 57.28 12.75 1.99
C GLN A 265 56.55 14.10 1.87
N VAL A 266 55.25 14.07 2.06
CA VAL A 266 54.44 15.27 2.21
C VAL A 266 53.67 15.14 3.53
N SER A 267 53.32 16.27 4.14
CA SER A 267 52.44 16.24 5.29
C SER A 267 51.10 16.90 4.96
N LEU A 268 50.06 16.30 5.46
CA LEU A 268 48.67 16.75 5.33
C LEU A 268 48.15 17.14 6.71
N LYS A 269 47.36 18.20 6.76
CA LYS A 269 46.62 18.60 7.93
C LYS A 269 45.25 19.09 7.47
N ILE A 270 44.19 18.53 8.07
CA ILE A 270 42.81 18.98 7.87
C ILE A 270 42.26 19.37 9.23
N ASN A 271 41.75 20.60 9.35
CA ASN A 271 41.24 21.10 10.61
C ASN A 271 40.00 21.96 10.40
N LEU A 272 39.16 21.98 11.44
CA LEU A 272 38.04 22.89 11.57
C LEU A 272 38.27 23.75 12.83
N THR A 273 37.76 24.95 12.82
CA THR A 273 37.80 25.79 14.04
C THR A 273 36.93 25.19 15.15
N LYS A 274 37.27 25.44 16.44
CA LYS A 274 36.41 25.01 17.54
C LYS A 274 35.06 25.74 17.49
N PRO A 275 33.96 25.10 17.89
CA PRO A 275 33.86 23.72 18.44
C PRO A 275 33.69 22.62 17.37
N TRP A 276 33.80 22.91 16.08
CA TRP A 276 33.49 22.02 14.96
C TRP A 276 34.41 20.80 14.88
N ASN A 277 35.70 20.99 15.22
CA ASN A 277 36.69 19.90 15.18
C ASN A 277 36.46 18.81 16.25
N ASP A 278 35.64 19.09 17.27
CA ASP A 278 35.30 18.14 18.31
C ASP A 278 33.87 17.59 18.17
N ALA A 279 33.17 17.93 17.09
CA ALA A 279 31.80 17.50 16.86
C ALA A 279 31.71 16.02 16.42
N LYS A 280 30.59 15.38 16.74
CA LYS A 280 30.28 14.02 16.22
C LYS A 280 30.09 14.03 14.71
N PHE A 281 29.43 15.07 14.21
CA PHE A 281 29.30 15.34 12.79
C PHE A 281 29.21 16.85 12.56
N VAL A 282 29.51 17.29 11.35
CA VAL A 282 29.29 18.64 10.86
C VAL A 282 28.60 18.58 9.52
N LEU A 283 27.44 19.19 9.38
CA LEU A 283 26.69 19.33 8.14
C LEU A 283 26.62 20.81 7.76
N ALA A 284 27.39 21.22 6.78
CA ALA A 284 27.31 22.57 6.25
C ALA A 284 26.15 22.72 5.28
N SER A 285 25.49 23.84 5.36
CA SER A 285 24.43 24.31 4.48
C SER A 285 24.23 25.80 4.64
N GLY A 286 23.22 26.39 4.00
CA GLY A 286 23.00 27.83 4.15
C GLY A 286 21.79 28.37 3.41
N PRO A 287 21.51 29.65 3.62
CA PRO A 287 22.21 30.57 4.52
C PRO A 287 21.88 30.36 6.02
N LEU A 288 22.71 30.96 6.92
CA LEU A 288 22.30 31.15 8.31
C LEU A 288 21.07 32.07 8.33
N LEU A 289 20.02 31.68 9.06
CA LEU A 289 18.74 32.41 9.09
C LEU A 289 18.52 33.18 10.38
N VAL A 290 18.92 32.59 11.52
CA VAL A 290 18.73 33.13 12.85
C VAL A 290 20.03 32.97 13.63
N GLN A 291 20.40 33.99 14.35
CA GLN A 291 21.53 33.97 15.28
C GLN A 291 21.17 34.74 16.55
N ASN A 292 21.43 34.16 17.73
CA ASN A 292 21.15 34.73 19.02
C ASN A 292 19.70 35.23 19.18
N GLY A 293 18.74 34.46 18.70
CA GLY A 293 17.32 34.77 18.78
C GLY A 293 16.83 35.90 17.85
N LYS A 294 17.68 36.34 16.92
CA LYS A 294 17.36 37.41 15.97
C LYS A 294 17.54 36.94 14.54
N VAL A 295 16.73 37.46 13.64
CA VAL A 295 16.91 37.25 12.20
C VAL A 295 18.30 37.73 11.78
N LYS A 296 19.06 36.82 11.20
CA LYS A 296 20.43 37.04 10.72
C LYS A 296 20.58 36.32 9.36
N LEU A 297 19.96 36.86 8.34
CA LEU A 297 20.06 36.29 7.00
C LEU A 297 21.43 36.55 6.40
N GLU A 298 22.30 35.55 6.34
CA GLU A 298 23.66 35.63 5.79
C GLU A 298 23.67 35.53 4.27
N MET A 299 22.82 36.31 3.61
CA MET A 299 22.77 36.52 2.16
C MET A 299 22.14 37.86 1.84
N ASP A 300 22.20 38.31 0.59
CA ASP A 300 21.49 39.52 0.15
C ASP A 300 19.95 39.29 0.26
N PRO A 301 19.24 39.98 1.17
CA PRO A 301 17.81 39.82 1.32
C PRO A 301 17.01 40.30 0.12
N LYS A 302 17.62 41.03 -0.84
CA LYS A 302 16.99 41.48 -2.09
C LYS A 302 17.20 40.49 -3.25
N SER A 303 18.05 39.49 -3.08
CA SER A 303 18.33 38.51 -4.14
C SER A 303 17.08 37.77 -4.56
N ALA A 304 17.06 37.26 -5.79
CA ALA A 304 15.96 36.43 -6.30
C ALA A 304 15.76 35.19 -5.44
N ARG A 305 16.87 34.58 -4.98
CA ARG A 305 16.84 33.40 -4.09
C ARG A 305 16.19 33.67 -2.75
N ALA A 306 16.55 34.80 -2.10
CA ALA A 306 15.95 35.17 -0.83
C ALA A 306 14.44 35.39 -0.94
N ASN A 307 14.00 35.91 -2.09
CA ASN A 307 12.60 36.25 -2.36
C ASN A 307 11.78 35.18 -3.08
N GLU A 308 12.39 34.06 -3.42
CA GLU A 308 11.65 32.92 -3.97
C GLU A 308 10.70 32.34 -2.92
N ILE A 309 9.40 32.22 -3.27
CA ILE A 309 8.39 31.58 -2.46
C ILE A 309 8.44 30.06 -2.75
N ALA A 310 8.92 29.29 -1.76
CA ALA A 310 9.16 27.87 -1.94
C ALA A 310 8.91 27.08 -0.65
N PRO A 311 8.74 25.73 -0.72
CA PRO A 311 8.92 24.87 0.43
C PRO A 311 10.29 25.08 1.08
N ARG A 312 10.38 24.98 2.40
CA ARG A 312 11.61 25.24 3.15
C ARG A 312 11.92 24.13 4.12
N THR A 313 13.20 23.89 4.33
CA THR A 313 13.74 22.97 5.33
C THR A 313 14.78 23.71 6.17
N ALA A 314 14.75 23.53 7.47
CA ALA A 314 15.76 24.10 8.38
C ALA A 314 16.03 23.18 9.57
N VAL A 315 17.22 23.35 10.16
CA VAL A 315 17.53 22.91 11.50
C VAL A 315 17.71 24.12 12.38
N ALA A 316 17.21 24.06 13.61
CA ALA A 316 17.36 25.13 14.58
C ALA A 316 17.67 24.60 15.99
N THR A 317 18.13 25.46 16.87
CA THR A 317 18.45 25.15 18.28
C THR A 317 17.87 26.21 19.21
N ASN A 318 17.64 25.84 20.48
CA ASN A 318 17.48 26.77 21.55
C ASN A 318 18.86 27.41 21.95
N ALA A 319 18.86 28.24 22.96
CA ALA A 319 20.03 29.09 23.32
C ALA A 319 21.28 28.29 23.73
N ASP A 320 21.11 27.18 24.46
CA ASP A 320 22.21 26.37 24.99
C ASP A 320 22.44 25.07 24.19
N GLY A 321 21.67 24.85 23.10
CA GLY A 321 21.76 23.68 22.22
C GLY A 321 21.19 22.40 22.83
N SER A 322 20.45 22.47 23.92
CA SER A 322 19.81 21.33 24.58
C SER A 322 18.56 20.84 23.84
N GLU A 323 18.00 21.67 22.97
CA GLU A 323 16.92 21.29 22.06
C GLU A 323 17.31 21.56 20.61
N VAL A 324 17.00 20.60 19.74
CA VAL A 324 17.14 20.70 18.30
C VAL A 324 15.77 20.62 17.66
N TYR A 325 15.51 21.52 16.72
CA TYR A 325 14.28 21.54 15.94
C TYR A 325 14.59 21.18 14.50
N LEU A 326 13.93 20.14 13.96
CA LEU A 326 13.92 19.82 12.53
C LEU A 326 12.62 20.35 11.96
N ILE A 327 12.69 21.26 11.00
CA ILE A 327 11.53 22.03 10.54
C ILE A 327 11.38 21.90 9.02
N THR A 328 10.14 21.67 8.57
CA THR A 328 9.75 21.82 7.15
C THR A 328 8.55 22.74 7.02
N VAL A 329 8.52 23.52 5.94
CA VAL A 329 7.38 24.33 5.53
C VAL A 329 6.94 23.87 4.16
N ASP A 330 5.68 23.45 4.06
CA ASP A 330 5.06 23.07 2.80
C ASP A 330 4.96 24.24 1.84
N GLY A 331 4.95 23.98 0.55
CA GLY A 331 4.80 25.02 -0.44
C GLY A 331 4.37 24.55 -1.82
N ARG A 332 4.27 25.48 -2.76
CA ARG A 332 3.91 25.24 -4.17
C ARG A 332 2.61 24.45 -4.31
N SER A 333 1.66 24.62 -3.40
CA SER A 333 0.36 23.94 -3.42
C SER A 333 -0.79 24.90 -3.18
N SER A 334 -2.02 24.46 -3.45
CA SER A 334 -3.24 25.25 -3.24
C SER A 334 -3.52 25.57 -1.77
N VAL A 335 -2.93 24.81 -0.84
CA VAL A 335 -3.13 24.97 0.61
C VAL A 335 -1.94 25.60 1.33
N SER A 336 -0.79 25.62 0.71
CA SER A 336 0.44 26.24 1.23
C SER A 336 1.28 26.79 0.07
N ARG A 337 1.52 28.11 0.09
CA ARG A 337 2.37 28.73 -0.94
C ARG A 337 3.86 28.47 -0.72
N GLY A 338 4.27 28.24 0.53
CA GLY A 338 5.65 28.30 0.98
C GLY A 338 6.04 29.66 1.54
N MET A 339 7.31 29.83 1.87
CA MET A 339 7.86 31.05 2.45
C MET A 339 9.05 31.57 1.66
N LYS A 340 9.24 32.92 1.67
CA LYS A 340 10.52 33.53 1.36
C LYS A 340 11.50 33.29 2.49
N LEU A 341 12.83 33.34 2.27
CA LEU A 341 13.81 33.16 3.32
C LEU A 341 13.70 34.19 4.47
N PRO A 342 13.47 35.48 4.23
CA PRO A 342 13.22 36.44 5.33
C PRO A 342 11.97 36.13 6.14
N GLU A 343 10.88 35.67 5.49
CA GLU A 343 9.66 35.23 6.18
C GLU A 343 9.92 33.98 7.02
N PHE A 344 10.69 33.02 6.46
CA PHE A 344 11.04 31.80 7.14
C PHE A 344 11.92 32.07 8.37
N ALA A 345 12.90 32.97 8.26
CA ALA A 345 13.74 33.39 9.40
C ALA A 345 12.89 34.04 10.52
N GLN A 346 11.92 34.89 10.18
CA GLN A 346 10.97 35.46 11.14
C GLN A 346 10.11 34.38 11.81
N TYR A 347 9.61 33.42 11.02
CA TYR A 347 8.85 32.28 11.53
C TYR A 347 9.67 31.47 12.52
N LEU A 348 10.94 31.16 12.20
CA LEU A 348 11.83 30.40 13.08
C LEU A 348 12.06 31.12 14.43
N VAL A 349 12.26 32.43 14.42
CA VAL A 349 12.33 33.23 15.66
C VAL A 349 11.01 33.14 16.45
N SER A 350 9.87 33.20 15.77
CA SER A 350 8.55 33.14 16.43
C SER A 350 8.25 31.82 17.14
N ILE A 351 8.87 30.71 16.68
CA ILE A 351 8.73 29.39 17.31
C ILE A 351 9.84 29.08 18.33
N GLY A 352 10.67 30.08 18.69
CA GLY A 352 11.66 29.94 19.73
C GLY A 352 13.08 29.57 19.28
N ALA A 353 13.35 29.53 17.96
CA ALA A 353 14.71 29.28 17.49
C ALA A 353 15.69 30.37 17.94
N TYR A 354 16.75 29.95 18.57
CA TYR A 354 17.85 30.85 18.98
C TYR A 354 18.92 30.93 17.89
N ASN A 355 19.29 29.80 17.30
CA ASN A 355 20.07 29.75 16.07
C ASN A 355 19.35 28.86 15.04
N ALA A 356 19.44 29.20 13.75
CA ALA A 356 18.80 28.41 12.68
C ALA A 356 19.59 28.48 11.37
N LEU A 357 19.67 27.31 10.71
CA LEU A 357 20.36 27.10 9.45
C LEU A 357 19.35 26.61 8.40
N ASN A 358 19.36 27.23 7.22
CA ASN A 358 18.62 26.74 6.07
C ASN A 358 19.27 25.48 5.50
N LEU A 359 18.45 24.50 5.15
CA LEU A 359 18.84 23.28 4.44
C LEU A 359 18.30 23.31 3.01
N ASP A 360 18.50 22.21 2.25
CA ASP A 360 17.94 22.11 0.90
C ASP A 360 16.41 22.17 0.95
N GLY A 361 15.84 23.03 0.12
CA GLY A 361 14.41 23.32 0.10
C GLY A 361 13.72 22.87 -1.20
N GLY A 362 12.61 23.55 -1.52
CA GLY A 362 11.86 23.27 -2.75
C GLY A 362 11.35 21.84 -2.82
N GLY A 363 11.62 21.15 -3.92
CA GLY A 363 11.17 19.77 -4.12
C GLY A 363 11.83 18.74 -3.21
N SER A 364 12.96 19.07 -2.57
CA SER A 364 13.65 18.21 -1.61
C SER A 364 13.00 18.24 -0.22
N THR A 365 12.19 19.27 0.09
CA THR A 365 11.57 19.44 1.40
C THR A 365 10.70 18.23 1.77
N THR A 366 11.22 17.42 2.68
CA THR A 366 10.58 16.19 3.17
C THR A 366 10.79 16.06 4.66
N MET A 367 9.70 15.73 5.38
CA MET A 367 9.76 15.27 6.77
C MET A 367 9.13 13.89 6.86
N ALA A 368 9.89 12.94 7.33
CA ALA A 368 9.42 11.59 7.64
C ALA A 368 9.38 11.41 9.16
N VAL A 369 8.28 10.87 9.69
CA VAL A 369 8.09 10.68 11.14
C VAL A 369 7.54 9.28 11.39
N ARG A 370 7.99 8.64 12.45
CA ARG A 370 7.50 7.35 12.89
C ARG A 370 6.25 7.53 13.76
N GLU A 371 5.10 7.19 13.21
CA GLU A 371 3.87 7.10 14.02
C GLU A 371 3.97 5.95 15.03
N ARG A 372 3.22 6.09 16.11
CA ARG A 372 3.14 5.03 17.13
C ARG A 372 2.64 3.73 16.51
N GLY A 373 3.39 2.65 16.67
CA GLY A 373 3.11 1.35 16.08
C GLY A 373 3.64 1.15 14.65
N ALA A 374 4.08 2.20 13.98
CA ALA A 374 4.78 2.06 12.71
C ALA A 374 6.21 1.58 12.92
N GLN A 375 6.70 0.72 12.03
CA GLN A 375 8.06 0.19 12.12
C GLN A 375 9.12 1.20 11.68
N TYR A 376 8.79 2.08 10.74
CA TYR A 376 9.70 3.06 10.16
C TYR A 376 9.01 4.41 9.97
N PRO A 377 9.79 5.52 9.86
CA PRO A 377 9.24 6.82 9.49
C PRO A 377 8.56 6.80 8.12
N VAL A 378 7.46 7.52 8.01
CA VAL A 378 6.73 7.79 6.77
C VAL A 378 6.59 9.28 6.55
N VAL A 379 6.39 9.71 5.32
CA VAL A 379 6.27 11.13 4.97
C VAL A 379 5.06 11.77 5.63
N PHE A 380 5.26 12.89 6.31
CA PHE A 380 4.25 13.63 7.07
C PHE A 380 3.90 14.99 6.48
N ASN A 381 4.87 15.65 5.82
CA ASN A 381 4.62 16.90 5.15
C ASN A 381 4.02 16.72 3.75
N ARG A 382 3.49 17.79 3.17
CA ARG A 382 2.98 17.77 1.80
C ARG A 382 4.12 18.02 0.80
N LEU A 383 4.39 17.04 -0.03
CA LEU A 383 5.42 17.10 -1.07
C LEU A 383 5.00 18.02 -2.23
N SER A 384 5.85 18.98 -2.61
CA SER A 384 5.55 19.93 -3.69
C SER A 384 5.56 19.33 -5.08
N ASP A 385 6.34 18.28 -5.28
CA ASP A 385 6.52 17.61 -6.58
C ASP A 385 5.57 16.38 -6.72
N GLY A 386 4.67 16.18 -5.74
CA GLY A 386 3.76 15.03 -5.68
C GLY A 386 4.44 13.69 -5.34
N ALA A 387 5.76 13.65 -5.32
CA ALA A 387 6.58 12.51 -4.93
C ALA A 387 7.81 12.99 -4.15
N GLU A 388 8.37 12.09 -3.35
CA GLU A 388 9.56 12.35 -2.54
C GLU A 388 10.79 12.39 -3.43
N ARG A 389 11.54 13.48 -3.38
CA ARG A 389 12.80 13.64 -4.12
C ARG A 389 13.91 12.82 -3.44
N ARG A 390 14.81 12.27 -4.25
CA ARG A 390 16.03 11.64 -3.76
C ARG A 390 17.04 12.71 -3.36
N VAL A 391 17.69 12.55 -2.21
CA VAL A 391 18.64 13.49 -1.60
C VAL A 391 19.91 12.78 -1.21
N SER A 392 21.01 13.55 -1.00
CA SER A 392 22.31 13.00 -0.64
C SER A 392 22.47 12.78 0.86
N THR A 393 21.83 13.61 1.66
CA THR A 393 21.94 13.59 3.12
C THR A 393 20.57 13.77 3.77
N ILE A 394 20.40 13.23 4.97
CA ILE A 394 19.27 13.48 5.86
C ILE A 394 19.77 13.90 7.24
N LEU A 395 18.98 14.72 7.95
CA LEU A 395 19.11 14.92 9.38
C LEU A 395 18.04 14.13 10.10
N SER A 396 18.43 13.27 11.02
CA SER A 396 17.57 12.30 11.67
C SER A 396 17.62 12.40 13.18
N ALA A 397 16.44 12.37 13.81
CA ALA A 397 16.30 12.06 15.21
C ALA A 397 16.43 10.54 15.39
N VAL A 398 17.36 10.11 16.24
CA VAL A 398 17.72 8.70 16.43
C VAL A 398 17.50 8.33 17.89
N SER A 399 16.89 7.15 18.11
CA SER A 399 16.83 6.49 19.43
C SER A 399 17.78 5.31 19.46
N TYR A 400 18.71 5.30 20.42
CA TYR A 400 19.69 4.23 20.64
C TYR A 400 19.22 3.15 21.62
N GLU A 401 18.03 3.35 22.18
CA GLU A 401 17.45 2.37 23.09
C GLU A 401 17.10 1.07 22.35
N ALA A 402 17.46 -0.06 22.94
CA ALA A 402 17.03 -1.35 22.44
C ALA A 402 15.52 -1.53 22.63
N THR A 403 14.89 -2.27 21.72
CA THR A 403 13.46 -2.59 21.82
C THR A 403 13.18 -3.42 23.07
N GLY A 404 12.34 -2.89 23.95
CA GLY A 404 11.99 -3.48 25.22
C GLY A 404 10.76 -4.39 25.16
N THR A 405 10.28 -4.79 26.35
CA THR A 405 9.01 -5.53 26.46
C THR A 405 7.82 -4.62 26.11
N PRO A 406 6.73 -5.16 25.50
CA PRO A 406 5.57 -4.38 25.15
C PRO A 406 4.88 -3.81 26.40
N VAL A 407 4.59 -2.49 26.34
CA VAL A 407 3.92 -1.70 27.39
C VAL A 407 2.63 -1.08 26.86
N PHE A 408 2.60 -0.75 25.59
CA PHE A 408 1.43 -0.19 24.93
C PHE A 408 0.92 -1.15 23.85
N LEU A 409 -0.40 -1.26 23.77
CA LEU A 409 -1.10 -2.13 22.83
C LEU A 409 -2.24 -1.34 22.19
N ASP A 410 -2.29 -1.33 20.89
CA ASP A 410 -3.45 -0.89 20.15
C ASP A 410 -4.19 -2.09 19.56
N ALA A 411 -5.47 -2.12 19.85
CA ALA A 411 -6.35 -3.18 19.39
C ALA A 411 -7.76 -2.61 19.21
N LYS A 412 -8.58 -3.32 18.46
CA LYS A 412 -9.98 -3.00 18.23
C LYS A 412 -10.85 -4.24 18.39
N ILE A 413 -12.08 -4.02 18.78
CA ILE A 413 -13.14 -5.03 18.72
C ILE A 413 -14.10 -4.70 17.59
N SER A 414 -14.53 -5.70 16.84
CA SER A 414 -15.40 -5.50 15.68
C SER A 414 -16.79 -4.96 16.04
N SER A 415 -17.29 -5.27 17.25
CA SER A 415 -18.54 -4.72 17.81
C SER A 415 -18.46 -4.69 19.32
N SER A 416 -18.91 -3.57 19.91
CA SER A 416 -19.11 -3.43 21.37
C SER A 416 -20.54 -3.81 21.81
N SER A 417 -21.43 -4.10 20.85
CA SER A 417 -22.80 -4.56 21.13
C SER A 417 -23.07 -5.80 20.28
N VAL A 418 -23.35 -6.93 20.93
CA VAL A 418 -23.48 -8.24 20.28
C VAL A 418 -24.75 -8.91 20.80
N ALA A 419 -25.56 -9.48 19.90
CA ALA A 419 -26.71 -10.29 20.33
C ALA A 419 -26.24 -11.59 21.01
N LYS A 420 -27.06 -12.13 21.94
CA LYS A 420 -26.78 -13.46 22.50
C LYS A 420 -26.67 -14.52 21.40
N GLY A 421 -25.57 -15.29 21.40
CA GLY A 421 -25.19 -16.22 20.31
C GLY A 421 -24.31 -15.61 19.22
N GLY A 422 -24.27 -14.29 19.13
CA GLY A 422 -23.42 -13.57 18.16
C GLY A 422 -21.95 -13.55 18.53
N ARG A 423 -21.13 -12.99 17.64
CA ARG A 423 -19.67 -12.97 17.75
C ARG A 423 -19.09 -11.58 17.54
N ALA A 424 -17.96 -11.32 18.18
CA ALA A 424 -17.12 -10.19 17.90
C ALA A 424 -15.65 -10.62 17.83
N LYS A 425 -14.85 -9.92 17.00
CA LYS A 425 -13.42 -10.20 16.82
C LYS A 425 -12.58 -9.11 17.46
N VAL A 426 -11.67 -9.49 18.33
CA VAL A 426 -10.60 -8.61 18.81
C VAL A 426 -9.41 -8.77 17.87
N SER A 427 -8.94 -7.66 17.32
CA SER A 427 -7.78 -7.61 16.44
C SER A 427 -6.75 -6.64 17.02
N VAL A 428 -5.50 -7.09 17.13
CA VAL A 428 -4.38 -6.26 17.57
C VAL A 428 -3.78 -5.58 16.33
N ASN A 429 -3.66 -4.24 16.37
CA ASN A 429 -3.07 -3.46 15.30
C ASN A 429 -1.56 -3.38 15.47
N TRP A 430 -1.08 -3.05 16.69
CA TRP A 430 0.33 -2.95 17.01
C TRP A 430 0.58 -3.03 18.53
N ALA A 431 1.83 -3.28 18.90
CA ALA A 431 2.35 -3.13 20.25
C ALA A 431 3.66 -2.34 20.23
N THR A 432 3.92 -1.57 21.28
CA THR A 432 5.20 -0.86 21.46
C THR A 432 5.70 -1.00 22.89
N ASP A 433 7.01 -0.85 23.06
CA ASP A 433 7.63 -0.72 24.37
C ASP A 433 7.40 0.69 24.99
N ARG A 434 8.04 0.98 26.13
CA ARG A 434 7.95 2.30 26.80
C ARG A 434 8.56 3.46 26.00
N ASN A 435 9.47 3.16 25.08
CA ASN A 435 10.11 4.13 24.20
C ASN A 435 9.36 4.27 22.86
N TYR A 436 8.15 3.66 22.75
CA TYR A 436 7.33 3.61 21.54
C TYR A 436 8.00 2.91 20.36
N HIS A 437 9.02 2.08 20.63
CA HIS A 437 9.61 1.20 19.62
C HIS A 437 8.62 0.07 19.27
N PRO A 438 8.43 -0.23 17.99
CA PRO A 438 7.50 -1.25 17.57
C PRO A 438 7.97 -2.64 18.02
N VAL A 439 7.11 -3.37 18.70
CA VAL A 439 7.33 -4.75 19.08
C VAL A 439 6.54 -5.67 18.14
N LYS A 440 7.24 -6.59 17.49
CA LYS A 440 6.57 -7.58 16.63
C LYS A 440 5.58 -8.41 17.44
N VAL A 441 4.30 -8.33 17.11
CA VAL A 441 3.25 -9.07 17.81
C VAL A 441 3.31 -10.55 17.38
N ASP A 442 3.52 -11.42 18.35
CA ASP A 442 3.41 -12.87 18.19
C ASP A 442 1.99 -13.29 18.63
N ALA A 443 1.18 -13.70 17.68
CA ALA A 443 -0.21 -14.07 17.93
C ALA A 443 -0.36 -15.20 18.95
N ALA A 444 0.61 -16.13 19.04
CA ALA A 444 0.59 -17.23 20.00
C ALA A 444 0.79 -16.79 21.46
N LYS A 445 1.30 -15.58 21.68
CA LYS A 445 1.52 -14.99 23.02
C LYS A 445 0.43 -14.02 23.45
N LEU A 446 -0.57 -13.78 22.61
CA LEU A 446 -1.72 -12.97 22.96
C LEU A 446 -2.58 -13.73 23.98
N GLN A 447 -2.99 -13.03 25.02
CA GLN A 447 -3.88 -13.56 26.06
C GLN A 447 -5.17 -12.77 26.04
N TYR A 448 -6.27 -13.51 26.10
CA TYR A 448 -7.61 -12.92 26.08
C TYR A 448 -8.40 -13.32 27.32
N SER A 449 -9.20 -12.41 27.85
CA SER A 449 -10.11 -12.66 28.96
C SER A 449 -11.44 -11.96 28.77
N VAL A 450 -12.47 -12.49 29.42
CA VAL A 450 -13.82 -11.90 29.47
C VAL A 450 -14.24 -11.81 30.92
N GLU A 451 -14.73 -10.65 31.31
CA GLU A 451 -15.31 -10.38 32.60
C GLU A 451 -16.81 -10.08 32.47
N GLY A 452 -17.62 -10.34 33.51
CA GLY A 452 -19.05 -10.02 33.52
C GLY A 452 -19.98 -11.18 33.07
N ASN A 453 -19.42 -12.40 32.92
CA ASN A 453 -20.17 -13.61 32.52
C ASN A 453 -21.01 -13.46 31.22
N ILE A 454 -20.55 -12.63 30.31
CA ILE A 454 -21.23 -12.31 29.04
C ILE A 454 -20.93 -13.26 27.90
N GLY A 455 -19.89 -14.11 28.02
CA GLY A 455 -19.46 -15.01 26.95
C GLY A 455 -18.07 -15.58 27.16
N THR A 456 -17.52 -16.15 26.11
CA THR A 456 -16.15 -16.70 26.04
C THR A 456 -15.36 -16.12 24.91
N ILE A 457 -14.04 -16.12 25.03
CA ILE A 457 -13.16 -15.68 23.94
C ILE A 457 -12.13 -16.77 23.63
N SER A 458 -11.91 -17.03 22.35
CA SER A 458 -10.92 -17.99 21.90
C SER A 458 -9.49 -17.41 21.95
N ALA A 459 -8.48 -18.28 21.84
CA ALA A 459 -7.07 -17.88 21.71
C ALA A 459 -6.79 -17.02 20.46
N ASN A 460 -7.67 -17.07 19.47
CA ASN A 460 -7.58 -16.24 18.26
C ASN A 460 -8.29 -14.89 18.40
N GLY A 461 -8.88 -14.57 19.55
CA GLY A 461 -9.58 -13.31 19.77
C GLY A 461 -11.05 -13.29 19.29
N ASP A 462 -11.65 -14.46 19.03
CA ASP A 462 -13.07 -14.57 18.67
C ASP A 462 -13.92 -14.65 19.95
N PHE A 463 -14.59 -13.57 20.29
CA PHE A 463 -15.57 -13.49 21.36
C PHE A 463 -16.88 -14.09 20.89
N THR A 464 -17.48 -14.98 21.72
CA THR A 464 -18.81 -15.54 21.51
C THR A 464 -19.69 -15.16 22.70
N ALA A 465 -20.79 -14.46 22.43
CA ALA A 465 -21.73 -13.97 23.42
C ALA A 465 -22.64 -15.12 23.90
N SER A 466 -22.72 -15.38 25.21
CA SER A 466 -23.55 -16.46 25.78
C SER A 466 -24.65 -15.97 26.70
N ASN A 467 -24.43 -14.91 27.46
CA ASN A 467 -25.40 -14.37 28.42
C ASN A 467 -25.58 -12.87 28.21
N THR A 468 -26.84 -12.41 28.29
CA THR A 468 -27.17 -10.99 28.22
C THR A 468 -26.60 -10.22 29.39
N GLY A 469 -26.15 -9.01 29.16
CA GLY A 469 -25.56 -8.15 30.18
C GLY A 469 -24.36 -7.38 29.69
N LYS A 470 -23.72 -6.65 30.58
CA LYS A 470 -22.52 -5.85 30.31
C LYS A 470 -21.30 -6.52 30.90
N GLY A 471 -20.19 -6.48 30.18
CA GLY A 471 -18.92 -7.03 30.60
C GLY A 471 -17.77 -6.38 29.88
N THR A 472 -16.56 -6.93 30.03
CA THR A 472 -15.35 -6.42 29.44
C THR A 472 -14.58 -7.54 28.78
N VAL A 473 -14.19 -7.31 27.52
CA VAL A 473 -13.26 -8.18 26.80
C VAL A 473 -11.89 -7.52 26.82
N THR A 474 -10.87 -8.24 27.27
CA THR A 474 -9.50 -7.73 27.40
C THR A 474 -8.54 -8.58 26.58
N VAL A 475 -7.62 -7.91 25.85
CA VAL A 475 -6.45 -8.54 25.23
C VAL A 475 -5.20 -8.05 25.93
N ARG A 476 -4.22 -8.96 26.15
CA ARG A 476 -2.92 -8.69 26.77
C ARG A 476 -1.79 -9.22 25.89
N TYR A 477 -0.69 -8.47 25.86
CA TYR A 477 0.55 -8.86 25.23
C TYR A 477 1.75 -8.37 26.06
N GLY A 478 2.43 -9.27 26.74
CA GLY A 478 3.42 -8.89 27.76
C GLY A 478 2.80 -8.05 28.88
N ASN A 479 3.33 -6.86 29.11
CA ASN A 479 2.81 -5.92 30.10
C ASN A 479 1.72 -4.99 29.55
N ALA A 480 1.47 -5.02 28.23
CA ALA A 480 0.47 -4.18 27.59
C ALA A 480 -0.92 -4.84 27.62
N SER A 481 -1.96 -4.05 27.77
CA SER A 481 -3.35 -4.53 27.69
C SER A 481 -4.28 -3.50 27.08
N LYS A 482 -5.36 -4.00 26.46
CA LYS A 482 -6.47 -3.17 25.97
C LYS A 482 -7.79 -3.83 26.32
N SER A 483 -8.68 -3.07 26.93
CA SER A 483 -9.99 -3.55 27.36
C SER A 483 -11.11 -2.86 26.57
N PHE A 484 -12.16 -3.62 26.28
CA PHE A 484 -13.32 -3.19 25.52
C PHE A 484 -14.58 -3.47 26.34
N PRO A 485 -15.37 -2.47 26.73
CA PRO A 485 -16.70 -2.70 27.25
C PRO A 485 -17.57 -3.32 26.16
N VAL A 486 -18.25 -4.41 26.50
CA VAL A 486 -19.14 -5.15 25.59
C VAL A 486 -20.49 -5.32 26.25
N GLU A 487 -21.56 -5.05 25.50
CA GLU A 487 -22.94 -5.31 25.92
C GLU A 487 -23.50 -6.46 25.07
N VAL A 488 -23.97 -7.52 25.77
CA VAL A 488 -24.66 -8.62 25.09
C VAL A 488 -26.17 -8.39 25.25
N LEU A 489 -26.82 -8.18 24.12
CA LEU A 489 -28.23 -7.95 23.98
C LEU A 489 -29.00 -9.29 23.93
N LYS A 490 -30.31 -9.25 24.19
CA LYS A 490 -31.19 -10.39 23.96
C LYS A 490 -31.03 -10.88 22.51
N ALA A 491 -30.88 -12.18 22.30
CA ALA A 491 -30.81 -12.73 20.97
C ALA A 491 -32.13 -12.48 20.22
N GLU A 492 -32.01 -11.85 19.06
CA GLU A 492 -33.08 -11.94 18.05
C GLU A 492 -32.84 -13.24 17.26
N PRO A 493 -33.89 -14.01 16.93
CA PRO A 493 -33.70 -15.17 16.10
C PRO A 493 -33.25 -14.74 14.69
N ASN A 494 -32.26 -15.45 14.12
CA ASN A 494 -31.97 -15.33 12.71
C ASN A 494 -33.23 -15.63 11.92
N GLY A 495 -33.57 -14.83 10.94
CA GLY A 495 -34.75 -15.06 10.17
C GLY A 495 -35.16 -13.93 9.24
N MET A 496 -36.26 -14.19 8.55
CA MET A 496 -36.83 -13.27 7.58
C MET A 496 -37.37 -11.99 8.25
N VAL A 497 -36.89 -10.87 7.79
CA VAL A 497 -37.31 -9.52 8.20
C VAL A 497 -38.48 -9.05 7.36
N THR A 498 -38.42 -9.27 6.06
CA THR A 498 -39.50 -9.00 5.12
C THR A 498 -39.40 -9.92 3.89
N GLY A 499 -40.56 -10.36 3.39
CA GLY A 499 -40.71 -11.03 2.10
C GLY A 499 -41.11 -10.12 0.95
N PHE A 500 -41.04 -8.78 1.14
CA PHE A 500 -41.42 -7.77 0.16
C PHE A 500 -42.86 -7.87 -0.36
N GLU A 501 -43.78 -8.34 0.48
CA GLU A 501 -45.19 -8.63 0.11
C GLU A 501 -46.07 -7.36 0.04
N ARG A 502 -45.60 -6.22 0.58
CA ARG A 502 -46.39 -5.00 0.73
C ARG A 502 -45.81 -3.85 -0.06
N ALA A 503 -46.40 -3.55 -1.23
CA ALA A 503 -45.97 -2.45 -2.10
C ALA A 503 -46.01 -1.06 -1.40
N ALA A 504 -46.93 -0.86 -0.46
CA ALA A 504 -47.10 0.39 0.28
C ALA A 504 -45.88 0.76 1.18
N ASP A 505 -45.02 -0.22 1.49
CA ASP A 505 -43.82 -0.01 2.32
C ASP A 505 -42.64 0.58 1.52
N TRP A 506 -42.80 0.74 0.21
CA TRP A 506 -41.71 1.08 -0.70
C TRP A 506 -42.00 2.25 -1.59
N LYS A 507 -40.99 3.10 -1.84
CA LYS A 507 -41.02 4.22 -2.78
C LYS A 507 -39.85 4.17 -3.74
N ALA A 508 -40.10 4.54 -5.01
CA ALA A 508 -39.05 4.69 -6.00
C ALA A 508 -38.39 6.07 -5.90
N GLU A 509 -37.06 6.10 -5.87
CA GLU A 509 -36.26 7.31 -6.04
C GLU A 509 -35.16 7.06 -7.07
N SER A 510 -34.58 8.12 -7.62
CA SER A 510 -33.53 7.98 -8.63
C SER A 510 -32.54 9.14 -8.65
N VAL A 511 -31.33 8.83 -9.10
CA VAL A 511 -30.29 9.81 -9.46
C VAL A 511 -29.82 9.46 -10.88
N ARG A 512 -30.01 10.37 -11.82
CA ARG A 512 -29.66 10.13 -13.24
C ARG A 512 -30.13 8.76 -13.76
N ALA A 513 -31.43 8.48 -13.52
CA ALA A 513 -32.06 7.23 -13.89
C ALA A 513 -33.58 7.43 -14.00
N LYS A 514 -34.24 6.51 -14.73
CA LYS A 514 -35.68 6.27 -14.60
C LYS A 514 -35.86 5.05 -13.73
N THR A 515 -36.68 5.16 -12.69
CA THR A 515 -36.91 4.07 -11.72
C THR A 515 -38.39 3.79 -11.56
N ALA A 516 -38.75 2.52 -11.54
CA ALA A 516 -40.08 2.06 -11.16
C ALA A 516 -39.99 0.84 -10.23
N LEU A 517 -40.93 0.70 -9.31
CA LEU A 517 -41.09 -0.50 -8.50
C LEU A 517 -42.26 -1.33 -9.02
N ARG A 518 -42.11 -2.65 -9.02
CA ARG A 518 -43.09 -3.63 -9.47
C ARG A 518 -43.38 -4.65 -8.40
N PHE A 519 -44.64 -5.04 -8.28
CA PHE A 519 -45.14 -6.09 -7.39
C PHE A 519 -46.17 -6.95 -8.17
N ASP A 520 -45.74 -7.56 -9.27
CA ASP A 520 -46.62 -8.15 -10.26
C ASP A 520 -47.09 -9.58 -9.89
N GLY A 521 -46.73 -10.07 -8.70
CA GLY A 521 -47.08 -11.37 -8.20
C GLY A 521 -46.56 -12.53 -9.11
N PRO A 522 -47.36 -13.57 -9.38
CA PRO A 522 -46.88 -14.77 -10.08
C PRO A 522 -46.43 -14.57 -11.54
N LYS A 523 -46.60 -13.35 -12.07
CA LYS A 523 -46.11 -12.97 -13.42
C LYS A 523 -44.67 -12.55 -13.41
N SER A 524 -44.04 -12.42 -12.25
CA SER A 524 -42.66 -12.07 -12.01
C SER A 524 -41.94 -13.16 -11.26
N PRO A 525 -40.59 -13.17 -11.23
CA PRO A 525 -39.85 -14.05 -10.33
C PRO A 525 -40.22 -13.80 -8.86
N VAL A 526 -40.60 -14.87 -8.14
CA VAL A 526 -40.94 -14.90 -6.73
C VAL A 526 -40.16 -16.02 -6.08
N LYS A 527 -39.32 -15.72 -5.07
CA LYS A 527 -38.57 -16.74 -4.35
C LYS A 527 -39.45 -17.46 -3.33
N GLU A 528 -40.24 -16.69 -2.56
CA GLU A 528 -41.17 -17.21 -1.58
C GLU A 528 -42.36 -16.27 -1.40
N GLY A 529 -43.53 -16.79 -1.02
CA GLY A 529 -44.73 -15.99 -0.84
C GLY A 529 -45.52 -15.73 -2.11
N LYS A 530 -46.07 -14.53 -2.22
CA LYS A 530 -46.98 -14.17 -3.35
C LYS A 530 -46.35 -13.13 -4.32
N THR A 531 -45.43 -12.29 -3.82
CA THR A 531 -44.80 -11.26 -4.61
C THR A 531 -43.34 -11.07 -4.22
N SER A 532 -42.57 -10.43 -5.07
CA SER A 532 -41.23 -9.90 -4.82
C SER A 532 -41.18 -8.44 -5.24
N LEU A 533 -40.18 -7.68 -4.78
CA LEU A 533 -39.98 -6.31 -5.19
C LEU A 533 -39.13 -6.26 -6.47
N GLY A 534 -39.73 -5.93 -7.60
CA GLY A 534 -39.03 -5.62 -8.84
C GLY A 534 -38.53 -4.18 -8.84
N LEU A 535 -37.21 -4.02 -8.86
CA LEU A 535 -36.56 -2.70 -9.05
C LEU A 535 -36.17 -2.53 -10.50
N GLN A 536 -37.00 -1.81 -11.23
CA GLN A 536 -36.76 -1.48 -12.63
C GLN A 536 -35.92 -0.21 -12.72
N TYR A 537 -34.88 -0.22 -13.53
CA TYR A 537 -33.98 0.88 -13.77
C TYR A 537 -33.75 1.13 -15.26
N ASP A 538 -33.52 2.39 -15.63
CA ASP A 538 -33.05 2.79 -16.96
C ASP A 538 -31.98 3.88 -16.81
N PHE A 539 -30.73 3.52 -17.07
CA PHE A 539 -29.56 4.38 -17.02
C PHE A 539 -29.13 4.88 -18.40
N THR A 540 -29.85 4.48 -19.47
CA THR A 540 -29.45 4.79 -20.84
C THR A 540 -29.36 6.29 -21.09
N GLY A 541 -28.27 6.71 -21.75
CA GLY A 541 -28.02 8.12 -22.11
C GLY A 541 -27.58 9.04 -20.95
N GLN A 542 -27.48 8.52 -19.72
CA GLN A 542 -27.03 9.30 -18.57
C GLN A 542 -25.50 9.35 -18.47
N LYS A 543 -24.94 10.42 -17.91
CA LYS A 543 -23.51 10.57 -17.64
C LYS A 543 -23.24 10.72 -16.15
N GLY A 544 -22.11 10.18 -15.68
CA GLY A 544 -21.73 10.13 -14.27
C GLY A 544 -22.54 9.10 -13.50
N THR A 545 -22.29 8.90 -12.21
CA THR A 545 -22.94 7.84 -11.42
C THR A 545 -24.46 7.92 -11.47
N SER A 546 -25.10 6.85 -11.94
CA SER A 546 -26.55 6.66 -11.95
C SER A 546 -26.96 5.70 -10.84
N ALA A 547 -28.14 5.90 -10.25
CA ALA A 547 -28.67 4.98 -9.25
C ALA A 547 -30.21 4.96 -9.25
N SER A 548 -30.77 3.78 -9.04
CA SER A 548 -32.20 3.51 -8.88
C SER A 548 -32.46 2.91 -7.51
N TYR A 549 -33.31 3.52 -6.72
CA TYR A 549 -33.54 3.20 -5.32
C TYR A 549 -34.94 2.66 -5.08
N ALA A 550 -35.01 1.61 -4.25
CA ALA A 550 -36.19 1.20 -3.53
C ALA A 550 -36.05 1.65 -2.06
N VAL A 551 -36.80 2.68 -1.68
CA VAL A 551 -36.69 3.36 -0.38
C VAL A 551 -37.78 2.84 0.56
N THR A 552 -37.41 2.59 1.83
CA THR A 552 -38.35 2.19 2.90
C THR A 552 -38.04 2.89 4.21
N ASN A 553 -39.02 2.95 5.10
CA ASN A 553 -38.86 3.36 6.50
C ASN A 553 -39.49 2.35 7.47
N SER A 554 -39.91 1.20 6.96
CA SER A 554 -40.66 0.20 7.70
C SER A 554 -39.80 -0.87 8.36
N ILE A 555 -38.50 -0.97 8.00
CA ILE A 555 -37.62 -2.04 8.47
C ILE A 555 -36.75 -1.50 9.59
N ASN A 556 -37.09 -1.87 10.85
CA ASN A 556 -36.35 -1.50 12.05
C ASN A 556 -36.00 -2.75 12.86
N LEU A 557 -34.70 -2.91 13.14
CA LEU A 557 -34.12 -4.03 13.89
C LEU A 557 -33.66 -3.50 15.24
N ALA A 558 -34.20 -4.09 16.33
CA ALA A 558 -33.87 -3.68 17.70
C ALA A 558 -32.40 -3.91 18.03
N SER A 559 -31.84 -4.99 17.51
CA SER A 559 -30.43 -5.34 17.65
C SER A 559 -29.73 -5.24 16.30
N LYS A 560 -28.43 -4.99 16.32
CA LYS A 560 -27.60 -5.00 15.13
C LYS A 560 -27.27 -6.43 14.72
N PRO A 561 -27.67 -6.91 13.52
CA PRO A 561 -27.19 -8.19 13.00
C PRO A 561 -25.72 -8.08 12.56
N GLU A 562 -25.02 -9.20 12.47
CA GLU A 562 -23.70 -9.26 11.87
C GLU A 562 -23.78 -8.95 10.37
N ARG A 563 -24.80 -9.51 9.68
CA ARG A 563 -25.04 -9.28 8.26
C ARG A 563 -26.53 -9.29 7.92
N LEU A 564 -26.84 -8.66 6.81
CA LEU A 564 -28.13 -8.80 6.14
C LEU A 564 -27.96 -9.71 4.93
N GLY A 565 -28.88 -10.63 4.74
CA GLY A 565 -28.93 -11.48 3.57
C GLY A 565 -30.16 -11.17 2.72
N LEU A 566 -30.05 -11.31 1.43
CA LEU A 566 -31.08 -10.94 0.47
C LEU A 566 -31.10 -11.91 -0.71
N TRP A 567 -32.27 -12.42 -1.06
CA TRP A 567 -32.45 -13.13 -2.33
C TRP A 567 -32.65 -12.14 -3.47
N VAL A 568 -31.86 -12.28 -4.52
CA VAL A 568 -31.87 -11.39 -5.68
C VAL A 568 -31.98 -12.21 -6.95
N PHE A 569 -33.00 -11.92 -7.75
CA PHE A 569 -33.09 -12.40 -9.13
C PHE A 569 -32.36 -11.38 -10.01
N GLY A 570 -31.22 -11.75 -10.51
CA GLY A 570 -30.35 -10.90 -11.32
C GLY A 570 -30.77 -10.83 -12.78
N ASP A 571 -30.19 -9.90 -13.52
CA ASP A 571 -30.45 -9.66 -14.95
C ASP A 571 -29.15 -9.60 -15.79
N GLU A 572 -28.03 -10.09 -15.26
CA GLU A 572 -26.69 -10.12 -15.89
C GLU A 572 -26.15 -8.74 -16.31
N ALA A 573 -26.73 -7.65 -15.83
CA ALA A 573 -26.39 -6.30 -16.30
C ALA A 573 -25.08 -5.75 -15.75
N LYS A 574 -24.42 -6.48 -14.84
CA LYS A 574 -23.13 -6.15 -14.22
C LYS A 574 -23.13 -4.81 -13.49
N HIS A 575 -24.20 -4.49 -12.81
CA HIS A 575 -24.30 -3.33 -11.96
C HIS A 575 -23.90 -3.66 -10.52
N TRP A 576 -24.00 -2.67 -9.65
CA TRP A 576 -23.63 -2.75 -8.23
C TRP A 576 -24.88 -2.71 -7.36
N LEU A 577 -25.15 -3.78 -6.61
CA LEU A 577 -26.26 -3.83 -5.65
C LEU A 577 -25.81 -3.41 -4.27
N ARG A 578 -26.46 -2.39 -3.74
CA ARG A 578 -26.10 -1.76 -2.47
C ARG A 578 -27.34 -1.54 -1.61
N GLY A 579 -27.08 -1.27 -0.31
CA GLY A 579 -28.10 -0.81 0.64
C GLY A 579 -27.60 0.37 1.47
N THR A 580 -28.52 1.08 2.11
CA THR A 580 -28.21 2.07 3.12
C THR A 580 -28.96 1.70 4.41
N ILE A 581 -28.21 1.72 5.51
CA ILE A 581 -28.76 1.57 6.86
C ILE A 581 -28.48 2.81 7.66
N LYS A 582 -29.32 3.10 8.66
CA LYS A 582 -29.13 4.13 9.66
C LYS A 582 -29.05 3.47 11.02
N ASP A 583 -28.06 3.83 11.82
CA ASP A 583 -27.85 3.28 13.14
C ASP A 583 -28.57 4.06 14.27
N GLY A 584 -28.54 3.54 15.50
CA GLY A 584 -29.17 4.17 16.66
C GLY A 584 -28.56 5.51 17.08
N ALA A 585 -27.37 5.85 16.60
CA ALA A 585 -26.76 7.17 16.74
C ALA A 585 -27.18 8.16 15.62
N GLY A 586 -28.00 7.70 14.69
CA GLY A 586 -28.46 8.51 13.54
C GLY A 586 -27.51 8.56 12.38
N LYS A 587 -26.39 7.83 12.43
CA LYS A 587 -25.38 7.77 11.38
C LYS A 587 -25.80 6.81 10.26
N GLU A 588 -25.67 7.26 9.01
CA GLU A 588 -25.94 6.45 7.83
C GLU A 588 -24.67 5.74 7.36
N TYR A 589 -24.87 4.49 6.92
CA TYR A 589 -23.82 3.66 6.33
C TYR A 589 -24.33 3.03 5.05
N THR A 590 -23.46 2.98 4.06
CA THR A 590 -23.68 2.15 2.87
C THR A 590 -23.18 0.72 3.14
N ILE A 591 -23.95 -0.27 2.72
CA ILE A 591 -23.61 -1.69 2.75
C ILE A 591 -23.65 -2.25 1.33
N ASP A 592 -22.74 -3.13 1.01
CA ASP A 592 -22.58 -3.70 -0.32
C ASP A 592 -23.02 -5.17 -0.34
N PHE A 593 -24.06 -5.49 -1.12
CA PHE A 593 -24.51 -6.86 -1.35
C PHE A 593 -23.73 -7.52 -2.48
N THR A 594 -23.20 -6.72 -3.41
CA THR A 594 -22.26 -7.17 -4.45
C THR A 594 -21.09 -6.20 -4.54
N GLU A 595 -20.02 -6.62 -5.21
CA GLU A 595 -18.99 -5.68 -5.67
C GLU A 595 -19.50 -4.87 -6.86
N GLN A 596 -18.77 -3.83 -7.26
CA GLN A 596 -19.07 -3.08 -8.49
C GLN A 596 -18.96 -4.04 -9.68
N GLY A 597 -20.01 -4.11 -10.48
CA GLY A 597 -20.12 -5.07 -11.60
C GLY A 597 -20.59 -6.45 -11.19
N GLY A 598 -20.86 -6.69 -9.92
CA GLY A 598 -21.15 -8.00 -9.37
C GLY A 598 -22.58 -8.51 -9.55
N LEU A 599 -23.50 -7.75 -10.15
CA LEU A 599 -24.80 -8.27 -10.62
C LEU A 599 -24.63 -8.96 -12.00
N ASP A 600 -23.81 -10.00 -12.02
CA ASP A 600 -23.36 -10.70 -13.24
C ASP A 600 -24.07 -12.04 -13.51
N TRP A 601 -25.21 -12.28 -12.85
CA TRP A 601 -25.98 -13.52 -12.97
C TRP A 601 -27.42 -13.27 -13.40
N ASP A 602 -28.03 -14.29 -13.95
CA ASP A 602 -29.47 -14.44 -14.21
C ASP A 602 -30.04 -15.47 -13.24
N GLY A 603 -31.26 -15.25 -12.71
CA GLY A 603 -31.90 -16.15 -11.74
C GLY A 603 -31.64 -15.76 -10.26
N TRP A 604 -32.19 -16.61 -9.35
CA TRP A 604 -32.11 -16.37 -7.92
C TRP A 604 -30.74 -16.68 -7.35
N ARG A 605 -30.14 -15.69 -6.63
CA ARG A 605 -28.93 -15.86 -5.82
C ARG A 605 -29.10 -15.20 -4.47
N TYR A 606 -28.66 -15.88 -3.42
CA TYR A 606 -28.59 -15.31 -2.07
C TYR A 606 -27.28 -14.54 -1.93
N VAL A 607 -27.38 -13.27 -1.58
CA VAL A 607 -26.23 -12.37 -1.37
C VAL A 607 -26.26 -11.80 0.03
N THR A 608 -25.12 -11.49 0.62
CA THR A 608 -25.01 -10.96 1.97
C THR A 608 -24.20 -9.69 2.03
N ALA A 609 -24.58 -8.78 2.92
CA ALA A 609 -23.84 -7.57 3.25
C ALA A 609 -23.53 -7.52 4.74
N ASN A 610 -22.26 -7.45 5.12
CA ASN A 610 -21.83 -7.29 6.50
C ASN A 610 -22.15 -5.88 6.99
N LEU A 611 -22.66 -5.76 8.20
CA LEU A 611 -22.88 -4.46 8.81
C LEU A 611 -21.56 -3.89 9.34
N PRO A 612 -21.35 -2.56 9.18
CA PRO A 612 -20.13 -1.91 9.67
C PRO A 612 -19.92 -2.12 11.18
N ALA A 613 -18.69 -2.43 11.58
CA ALA A 613 -18.33 -2.69 12.97
C ALA A 613 -18.72 -1.52 13.91
N GLY A 614 -18.64 -0.28 13.43
CA GLY A 614 -18.96 0.92 14.18
C GLY A 614 -20.45 1.29 14.23
N ALA A 615 -21.36 0.54 13.56
CA ALA A 615 -22.79 0.80 13.63
C ALA A 615 -23.37 0.31 14.98
N VAL A 616 -24.23 1.10 15.59
CA VAL A 616 -24.84 0.80 16.90
C VAL A 616 -26.35 0.54 16.77
N SER A 617 -26.88 -0.36 17.62
CA SER A 617 -28.33 -0.65 17.69
C SER A 617 -29.14 0.58 18.12
N PRO A 618 -30.41 0.71 17.70
CA PRO A 618 -31.13 -0.08 16.71
C PRO A 618 -30.66 0.21 15.28
N ILE A 619 -30.95 -0.69 14.33
CA ILE A 619 -30.64 -0.51 12.91
C ILE A 619 -31.92 -0.29 12.12
N SER A 620 -31.95 0.74 11.31
CA SER A 620 -33.03 1.00 10.34
C SER A 620 -32.50 0.84 8.92
N VAL A 621 -33.10 -0.07 8.15
CA VAL A 621 -32.82 -0.20 6.72
C VAL A 621 -33.55 0.92 5.97
N GLN A 622 -32.82 1.73 5.21
CA GLN A 622 -33.36 2.89 4.52
C GLN A 622 -33.71 2.64 3.06
N LYS A 623 -32.87 1.90 2.36
CA LYS A 623 -33.05 1.62 0.94
C LYS A 623 -32.17 0.48 0.43
N PHE A 624 -32.60 -0.15 -0.66
CA PHE A 624 -31.80 -0.95 -1.57
C PHE A 624 -31.68 -0.24 -2.91
N TYR A 625 -30.56 -0.39 -3.60
CA TYR A 625 -30.38 0.28 -4.86
C TYR A 625 -29.39 -0.38 -5.80
N VAL A 626 -29.64 -0.20 -7.08
CA VAL A 626 -28.70 -0.51 -8.15
C VAL A 626 -27.97 0.76 -8.54
N ALA A 627 -26.63 0.71 -8.59
CA ALA A 627 -25.78 1.83 -8.98
C ALA A 627 -24.90 1.46 -10.19
N GLU A 628 -24.67 2.45 -11.08
CA GLU A 628 -23.73 2.32 -12.19
C GLU A 628 -22.88 3.59 -12.33
N PRO A 629 -21.61 3.53 -11.95
CA PRO A 629 -20.70 4.67 -12.10
C PRO A 629 -20.09 4.80 -13.49
N LEU A 630 -20.06 3.69 -14.30
CA LEU A 630 -19.37 3.67 -15.57
C LEU A 630 -20.34 4.00 -16.72
N ASP A 631 -20.04 5.05 -17.47
CA ASP A 631 -20.91 5.49 -18.58
C ASP A 631 -21.08 4.44 -19.68
N ASN A 632 -20.07 3.62 -19.92
CA ASN A 632 -20.10 2.59 -20.99
C ASN A 632 -20.91 1.33 -20.61
N ASN A 633 -21.28 1.17 -19.33
CA ASN A 633 -22.05 0.04 -18.85
C ASN A 633 -23.53 0.37 -18.61
N LYS A 634 -23.98 1.60 -18.97
CA LYS A 634 -25.33 2.06 -18.72
C LYS A 634 -26.34 1.43 -19.67
N ASN A 635 -27.22 0.65 -19.08
CA ASN A 635 -28.30 -0.02 -19.76
C ASN A 635 -29.62 0.11 -18.97
N LYS A 636 -30.60 -0.67 -19.30
CA LYS A 636 -31.90 -0.78 -18.59
C LYS A 636 -32.17 -2.25 -18.26
N GLY A 637 -32.79 -2.49 -17.12
CA GLY A 637 -33.12 -3.82 -16.66
C GLY A 637 -34.10 -3.83 -15.49
N THR A 638 -34.27 -5.00 -14.91
CA THR A 638 -35.08 -5.20 -13.71
C THR A 638 -34.49 -6.33 -12.89
N ILE A 639 -34.16 -6.04 -11.64
CA ILE A 639 -33.85 -7.08 -10.66
C ILE A 639 -35.03 -7.26 -9.71
N TYR A 640 -35.14 -8.46 -9.10
CA TYR A 640 -36.19 -8.70 -8.09
C TYR A 640 -35.53 -9.04 -6.77
N LEU A 641 -36.06 -8.43 -5.70
CA LEU A 641 -35.63 -8.64 -4.32
C LEU A 641 -36.70 -9.41 -3.56
N ASP A 642 -36.25 -10.40 -2.80
CA ASP A 642 -37.13 -11.21 -1.96
C ASP A 642 -36.40 -11.68 -0.70
N ARG A 643 -37.11 -12.02 0.37
CA ARG A 643 -36.58 -12.59 1.61
C ARG A 643 -35.33 -11.84 2.15
N LEU A 644 -35.56 -10.66 2.75
CA LEU A 644 -34.51 -10.02 3.55
C LEU A 644 -34.35 -10.78 4.88
N ILE A 645 -33.16 -11.23 5.16
CA ILE A 645 -32.81 -11.99 6.35
C ILE A 645 -31.91 -11.13 7.25
N ALA A 646 -32.19 -11.11 8.55
CA ALA A 646 -31.25 -10.62 9.55
C ALA A 646 -30.51 -11.81 10.16
N ASP A 647 -29.21 -11.82 10.04
CA ASP A 647 -28.33 -12.85 10.58
C ASP A 647 -27.49 -12.26 11.73
N TYR A 648 -27.87 -12.61 12.96
CA TYR A 648 -27.31 -12.02 14.18
C TYR A 648 -26.04 -12.72 14.68
N ASP A 649 -25.75 -13.94 14.21
CA ASP A 649 -24.60 -14.75 14.66
C ASP A 649 -23.65 -15.15 13.53
N GLY A 650 -23.89 -14.66 12.30
CA GLY A 650 -23.11 -14.98 11.12
C GLY A 650 -23.20 -16.43 10.65
N ARG A 651 -24.16 -17.21 11.19
CA ARG A 651 -24.30 -18.65 10.91
C ARG A 651 -25.52 -18.98 10.09
N HIS A 652 -26.38 -18.01 9.82
CA HIS A 652 -27.57 -18.26 9.05
C HIS A 652 -27.22 -18.81 7.66
N VAL A 653 -27.83 -19.91 7.34
CA VAL A 653 -27.67 -20.59 6.05
C VAL A 653 -29.04 -20.70 5.40
N GLU A 654 -29.21 -20.03 4.28
CA GLU A 654 -30.42 -20.13 3.50
C GLU A 654 -30.48 -21.43 2.71
N GLN A 655 -31.69 -21.95 2.61
CA GLN A 655 -31.99 -23.03 1.69
C GLN A 655 -31.88 -22.49 0.25
N PRO A 656 -30.98 -23.03 -0.57
CA PRO A 656 -30.72 -22.45 -1.89
C PRO A 656 -31.92 -22.51 -2.80
N PHE A 657 -32.74 -23.55 -2.66
CA PHE A 657 -33.96 -23.75 -3.45
C PHE A 657 -35.07 -24.36 -2.61
N ASN A 658 -36.32 -24.08 -2.95
CA ASN A 658 -37.48 -24.51 -2.16
C ASN A 658 -37.64 -26.05 -2.10
N ASP A 659 -37.07 -26.77 -3.05
CA ASP A 659 -37.08 -28.24 -3.18
C ASP A 659 -35.76 -28.92 -2.82
N ILE A 660 -34.77 -28.17 -2.21
CA ILE A 660 -33.49 -28.71 -1.75
C ILE A 660 -33.37 -28.45 -0.25
N PRO A 661 -33.64 -29.42 0.62
CA PRO A 661 -33.49 -29.26 2.06
C PRO A 661 -32.02 -29.09 2.48
N LEU A 662 -31.76 -28.50 3.64
CA LEU A 662 -30.39 -28.20 4.12
C LEU A 662 -29.55 -29.45 4.40
N ASP A 663 -30.17 -30.59 4.62
CA ASP A 663 -29.53 -31.90 4.78
C ASP A 663 -29.45 -32.73 3.48
N PHE A 664 -29.75 -32.10 2.34
CA PHE A 664 -29.66 -32.77 1.03
C PHE A 664 -28.22 -33.20 0.75
N TRP A 665 -28.03 -34.44 0.34
CA TRP A 665 -26.74 -35.14 0.24
C TRP A 665 -25.69 -34.48 -0.66
N HIS A 666 -26.06 -33.55 -1.55
CA HIS A 666 -25.17 -32.75 -2.40
C HIS A 666 -25.39 -31.25 -2.23
N ILE A 667 -25.84 -30.80 -1.06
CA ILE A 667 -26.15 -29.39 -0.82
C ILE A 667 -24.95 -28.46 -1.00
N ASN A 668 -23.75 -28.91 -0.62
CA ASN A 668 -22.54 -28.08 -0.70
C ASN A 668 -22.10 -27.88 -2.17
N GLU A 669 -22.17 -28.93 -2.97
CA GLU A 669 -21.85 -28.85 -4.40
C GLU A 669 -22.87 -28.00 -5.16
N ILE A 670 -24.16 -28.10 -4.82
CA ILE A 670 -25.21 -27.26 -5.38
C ILE A 670 -24.97 -25.79 -5.02
N ARG A 671 -24.67 -25.48 -3.74
CA ARG A 671 -24.35 -24.14 -3.32
C ARG A 671 -23.15 -23.58 -4.07
N MET A 672 -22.06 -24.33 -4.12
CA MET A 672 -20.87 -23.94 -4.86
C MET A 672 -21.18 -23.63 -6.34
N ALA A 673 -21.98 -24.47 -6.98
CA ALA A 673 -22.38 -24.28 -8.38
C ALA A 673 -23.25 -23.03 -8.58
N VAL A 674 -24.10 -22.70 -7.60
CA VAL A 674 -24.96 -21.51 -7.63
C VAL A 674 -24.16 -20.24 -7.31
N GLU A 675 -23.34 -20.27 -6.29
CA GLU A 675 -22.51 -19.13 -5.86
C GLU A 675 -21.54 -18.67 -6.95
N ASN A 676 -21.00 -19.63 -7.71
CA ASN A 676 -20.14 -19.36 -8.87
C ASN A 676 -20.91 -19.09 -10.16
N GLY A 677 -22.24 -19.10 -10.15
CA GLY A 677 -23.06 -18.81 -11.32
C GLY A 677 -23.04 -19.89 -12.41
N TRP A 678 -22.51 -21.09 -12.12
CA TRP A 678 -22.45 -22.19 -13.09
C TRP A 678 -23.82 -22.76 -13.37
N ILE A 679 -24.67 -22.84 -12.34
CA ILE A 679 -26.02 -23.38 -12.45
C ILE A 679 -27.02 -22.50 -11.72
N ASN A 680 -28.13 -22.20 -12.32
CA ASN A 680 -29.23 -21.43 -11.73
C ASN A 680 -30.44 -22.34 -11.42
N GLY A 681 -31.26 -21.89 -10.48
CA GLY A 681 -32.60 -22.45 -10.27
C GLY A 681 -33.59 -21.93 -11.32
N TYR A 682 -34.84 -22.35 -11.15
CA TYR A 682 -35.96 -21.86 -11.94
C TYR A 682 -36.57 -20.59 -11.32
N PRO A 683 -37.29 -19.77 -12.07
CA PRO A 683 -37.92 -18.55 -11.57
C PRO A 683 -38.90 -18.77 -10.38
N ASP A 684 -39.46 -20.02 -10.27
CA ASP A 684 -40.32 -20.43 -9.17
C ASP A 684 -39.56 -20.81 -7.87
N GLY A 685 -38.24 -20.54 -7.81
CA GLY A 685 -37.41 -20.86 -6.65
C GLY A 685 -37.05 -22.35 -6.51
N THR A 686 -37.35 -23.19 -7.47
CA THR A 686 -37.00 -24.63 -7.45
C THR A 686 -35.67 -24.90 -8.14
N TYR A 687 -35.02 -26.00 -7.77
CA TYR A 687 -33.83 -26.55 -8.41
C TYR A 687 -34.13 -27.71 -9.33
N ARG A 688 -35.13 -28.50 -8.98
CA ARG A 688 -35.54 -29.74 -9.67
C ARG A 688 -34.40 -30.76 -9.75
N PRO A 689 -33.92 -31.26 -8.59
CA PRO A 689 -32.67 -32.04 -8.47
C PRO A 689 -32.63 -33.32 -9.29
N ALA A 690 -33.80 -33.96 -9.52
CA ALA A 690 -33.90 -35.18 -10.27
C ALA A 690 -34.02 -34.98 -11.79
N ASP A 691 -34.31 -33.77 -12.27
CA ASP A 691 -34.41 -33.48 -13.69
C ASP A 691 -33.12 -33.78 -14.42
N HIS A 692 -33.22 -34.41 -15.59
CA HIS A 692 -32.04 -34.74 -16.39
C HIS A 692 -31.57 -33.54 -17.24
N ILE A 693 -30.26 -33.34 -17.28
CA ILE A 693 -29.61 -32.33 -18.12
C ILE A 693 -29.71 -32.74 -19.60
N THR A 694 -30.15 -31.81 -20.45
CA THR A 694 -30.05 -31.97 -21.91
C THR A 694 -28.65 -31.59 -22.39
N ARG A 695 -28.29 -32.04 -23.61
CA ARG A 695 -27.01 -31.68 -24.22
C ARG A 695 -26.88 -30.16 -24.44
N ALA A 696 -27.96 -29.47 -24.81
CA ALA A 696 -27.96 -28.02 -24.92
C ALA A 696 -27.73 -27.32 -23.55
N HIS A 697 -28.42 -27.81 -22.49
CA HIS A 697 -28.18 -27.30 -21.15
C HIS A 697 -26.73 -27.57 -20.67
N ALA A 698 -26.16 -28.73 -20.99
CA ALA A 698 -24.77 -29.03 -20.68
C ALA A 698 -23.81 -28.04 -21.37
N ALA A 699 -24.05 -27.69 -22.63
CA ALA A 699 -23.25 -26.68 -23.34
C ALA A 699 -23.29 -25.31 -22.65
N LEU A 700 -24.48 -24.83 -22.27
CA LEU A 700 -24.67 -23.60 -21.53
C LEU A 700 -23.92 -23.62 -20.18
N LEU A 701 -24.09 -24.69 -19.39
CA LEU A 701 -23.52 -24.76 -18.04
C LEU A 701 -22.00 -24.89 -18.10
N ILE A 702 -21.42 -25.63 -19.05
CA ILE A 702 -19.97 -25.69 -19.24
C ILE A 702 -19.41 -24.34 -19.70
N SER A 703 -20.10 -23.63 -20.61
CA SER A 703 -19.65 -22.30 -21.02
C SER A 703 -19.59 -21.32 -19.85
N ARG A 704 -20.56 -21.36 -18.94
CA ARG A 704 -20.57 -20.59 -17.68
C ARG A 704 -19.42 -20.99 -16.76
N THR A 705 -19.15 -22.27 -16.60
CA THR A 705 -18.02 -22.76 -15.79
C THR A 705 -16.68 -22.27 -16.34
N LEU A 706 -16.52 -22.20 -17.65
CA LEU A 706 -15.35 -21.70 -18.33
C LEU A 706 -15.25 -20.16 -18.31
N GLY A 707 -16.26 -19.44 -17.77
CA GLY A 707 -16.34 -17.99 -17.84
C GLY A 707 -16.44 -17.43 -19.27
N ARG A 708 -16.93 -18.24 -20.23
CA ARG A 708 -17.05 -17.87 -21.64
C ARG A 708 -18.50 -17.87 -22.04
N LYS A 709 -18.97 -16.79 -22.65
CA LYS A 709 -20.32 -16.73 -23.27
C LYS A 709 -20.23 -17.05 -24.74
N GLY A 710 -21.18 -17.86 -25.24
CA GLY A 710 -21.32 -18.12 -26.68
C GLY A 710 -21.60 -16.82 -27.43
N SER A 711 -20.90 -16.58 -28.54
CA SER A 711 -21.14 -15.43 -29.40
C SER A 711 -22.35 -15.67 -30.31
N VAL A 712 -22.96 -14.60 -30.82
CA VAL A 712 -23.97 -14.73 -31.91
C VAL A 712 -23.32 -15.44 -33.10
N VAL A 713 -23.96 -16.47 -33.58
CA VAL A 713 -23.49 -17.26 -34.73
C VAL A 713 -24.24 -16.84 -36.02
N ASN A 714 -23.51 -16.79 -37.12
CA ASN A 714 -24.06 -16.38 -38.40
C ASN A 714 -24.57 -17.59 -39.23
N GLU A 715 -24.14 -18.80 -38.84
CA GLU A 715 -24.48 -20.06 -39.52
C GLU A 715 -24.93 -21.10 -38.49
N ASP A 716 -25.66 -22.10 -38.94
CA ASP A 716 -26.13 -23.21 -38.12
C ASP A 716 -24.92 -24.02 -37.62
N PRO A 717 -24.66 -24.11 -36.29
CA PRO A 717 -23.48 -24.81 -35.76
C PRO A 717 -23.53 -26.32 -36.02
N PHE A 718 -24.74 -26.89 -36.14
CA PHE A 718 -24.99 -28.28 -36.51
C PHE A 718 -26.26 -28.36 -37.35
N LYS A 719 -26.47 -29.47 -38.10
CA LYS A 719 -27.62 -29.63 -38.97
C LYS A 719 -28.98 -29.51 -38.27
N ASP A 720 -29.02 -29.87 -37.00
CA ASP A 720 -30.21 -29.87 -36.14
C ASP A 720 -30.25 -28.74 -35.13
N VAL A 721 -29.34 -27.77 -35.26
CA VAL A 721 -29.27 -26.56 -34.39
C VAL A 721 -29.26 -25.32 -35.27
N SER A 722 -30.39 -24.63 -35.37
CA SER A 722 -30.48 -23.34 -36.07
C SER A 722 -29.63 -22.29 -35.36
N LYS A 723 -29.04 -21.38 -36.12
CA LYS A 723 -28.34 -20.18 -35.57
C LYS A 723 -29.22 -19.35 -34.66
N ASP A 724 -30.53 -19.37 -34.82
CA ASP A 724 -31.51 -18.66 -34.02
C ASP A 724 -31.96 -19.46 -32.76
N TYR A 725 -31.41 -20.66 -32.55
CA TYR A 725 -31.70 -21.45 -31.35
C TYR A 725 -31.09 -20.77 -30.12
N GLY A 726 -31.85 -20.68 -29.02
CA GLY A 726 -31.47 -19.91 -27.83
C GLY A 726 -30.10 -20.23 -27.23
N TYR A 727 -29.53 -21.40 -27.52
CA TYR A 727 -28.21 -21.83 -27.07
C TYR A 727 -27.25 -22.11 -28.24
N ALA A 728 -27.51 -21.54 -29.41
CA ALA A 728 -26.69 -21.80 -30.61
C ALA A 728 -25.23 -21.33 -30.40
N GLY A 729 -25.02 -20.19 -29.75
CA GLY A 729 -23.71 -19.66 -29.47
C GLY A 729 -22.88 -20.54 -28.52
N GLU A 730 -23.48 -21.05 -27.44
CA GLU A 730 -22.82 -21.95 -26.48
C GLU A 730 -22.52 -23.30 -27.12
N ILE A 731 -23.43 -23.82 -27.96
CA ILE A 731 -23.22 -25.07 -28.72
C ILE A 731 -22.08 -24.91 -29.74
N ALA A 732 -21.99 -23.77 -30.42
CA ALA A 732 -20.91 -23.46 -31.34
C ALA A 732 -19.56 -23.36 -30.58
N LEU A 733 -19.56 -22.70 -29.42
CA LEU A 733 -18.39 -22.61 -28.55
C LEU A 733 -17.90 -23.99 -28.09
N MET A 734 -18.80 -24.89 -27.70
CA MET A 734 -18.42 -26.25 -27.30
C MET A 734 -17.84 -27.06 -28.47
N LYS A 735 -18.33 -26.82 -29.68
CA LYS A 735 -17.78 -27.39 -30.91
C LYS A 735 -16.38 -26.88 -31.21
N GLU A 736 -16.20 -25.56 -31.15
CA GLU A 736 -14.90 -24.88 -31.36
C GLU A 736 -13.84 -25.38 -30.38
N LEU A 737 -14.19 -25.51 -29.11
CA LEU A 737 -13.29 -25.99 -28.07
C LEU A 737 -13.06 -27.51 -28.09
N GLY A 738 -13.75 -28.26 -28.96
CA GLY A 738 -13.66 -29.72 -29.04
C GLY A 738 -14.26 -30.44 -27.82
N ILE A 739 -15.04 -29.74 -26.98
CA ILE A 739 -15.62 -30.30 -25.75
C ILE A 739 -16.84 -31.16 -26.05
N MET A 740 -17.74 -30.69 -26.92
CA MET A 740 -18.93 -31.40 -27.35
C MET A 740 -19.00 -31.37 -28.86
N THR A 741 -18.96 -32.54 -29.45
CA THR A 741 -19.07 -32.74 -30.91
C THR A 741 -20.44 -33.33 -31.29
N GLY A 742 -20.81 -33.17 -32.53
CA GLY A 742 -21.99 -33.85 -33.09
C GLY A 742 -21.79 -35.36 -33.27
N ASP A 743 -22.83 -36.02 -33.76
CA ASP A 743 -22.75 -37.40 -34.22
C ASP A 743 -22.17 -37.47 -35.66
N GLU A 744 -21.96 -38.70 -36.18
CA GLU A 744 -21.43 -38.97 -37.52
C GLU A 744 -22.30 -38.40 -38.65
N ASN A 745 -23.56 -38.10 -38.37
CA ASN A 745 -24.49 -37.47 -39.32
C ASN A 745 -24.49 -35.94 -39.25
N GLY A 746 -23.68 -35.36 -38.35
CA GLY A 746 -23.55 -33.92 -38.18
C GLY A 746 -24.65 -33.28 -37.33
N ASN A 747 -25.34 -34.07 -36.49
CA ASN A 747 -26.36 -33.57 -35.56
C ASN A 747 -25.83 -33.46 -34.15
N PHE A 748 -26.22 -32.42 -33.43
CA PHE A 748 -25.88 -32.21 -32.03
C PHE A 748 -26.83 -32.86 -31.04
N LYS A 749 -28.08 -33.02 -31.43
CA LYS A 749 -29.21 -33.52 -30.62
C LYS A 749 -29.44 -32.70 -29.36
N PRO A 750 -29.78 -31.41 -29.46
CA PRO A 750 -29.79 -30.46 -28.33
C PRO A 750 -30.73 -30.85 -27.19
N GLN A 751 -31.86 -31.47 -27.50
CA GLN A 751 -32.88 -31.92 -26.54
C GLN A 751 -32.60 -33.30 -25.95
N ALA A 752 -31.64 -34.06 -26.49
CA ALA A 752 -31.32 -35.38 -25.95
C ALA A 752 -30.73 -35.26 -24.54
N LYS A 753 -31.13 -36.13 -23.62
CA LYS A 753 -30.57 -36.20 -22.27
C LYS A 753 -29.09 -36.60 -22.33
N LEU A 754 -28.25 -35.97 -21.52
CA LEU A 754 -26.82 -36.25 -21.45
C LEU A 754 -26.58 -37.52 -20.64
N SER A 755 -25.91 -38.52 -21.23
CA SER A 755 -25.54 -39.75 -20.52
C SER A 755 -24.30 -39.52 -19.62
N ARG A 756 -24.12 -40.35 -18.60
CA ARG A 756 -22.95 -40.33 -17.73
C ARG A 756 -21.65 -40.55 -18.52
N ALA A 757 -21.67 -41.44 -19.52
CA ALA A 757 -20.54 -41.63 -20.44
C ALA A 757 -20.19 -40.37 -21.22
N GLN A 758 -21.17 -39.64 -21.74
CA GLN A 758 -20.95 -38.35 -22.41
C GLN A 758 -20.46 -37.29 -21.47
N MET A 759 -20.98 -37.24 -20.23
CA MET A 759 -20.48 -36.32 -19.21
C MET A 759 -19.02 -36.56 -18.86
N ALA A 760 -18.58 -37.82 -18.77
CA ALA A 760 -17.18 -38.16 -18.54
C ALA A 760 -16.26 -37.57 -19.62
N LYS A 761 -16.67 -37.71 -20.89
CA LYS A 761 -15.93 -37.13 -22.03
C LYS A 761 -15.92 -35.60 -21.97
N VAL A 762 -17.06 -34.98 -21.65
CA VAL A 762 -17.18 -33.52 -21.51
C VAL A 762 -16.21 -33.01 -20.43
N LEU A 763 -16.16 -33.63 -19.24
CA LEU A 763 -15.24 -33.26 -18.17
C LEU A 763 -13.78 -33.45 -18.58
N GLN A 764 -13.45 -34.60 -19.17
CA GLN A 764 -12.10 -34.86 -19.65
C GLN A 764 -11.63 -33.77 -20.63
N GLN A 765 -12.45 -33.37 -21.57
CA GLN A 765 -12.12 -32.35 -22.58
C GLN A 765 -12.09 -30.95 -21.99
N THR A 766 -13.06 -30.62 -21.13
CA THR A 766 -13.13 -29.28 -20.49
C THR A 766 -11.88 -28.97 -19.66
N TYR A 767 -11.43 -29.94 -18.87
CA TYR A 767 -10.28 -29.79 -17.95
C TYR A 767 -8.99 -30.39 -18.49
N LYS A 768 -8.97 -30.89 -19.73
CA LYS A 768 -7.83 -31.50 -20.42
C LYS A 768 -7.17 -32.61 -19.59
N LEU A 769 -7.98 -33.43 -18.92
CA LEU A 769 -7.49 -34.42 -17.97
C LEU A 769 -6.80 -35.59 -18.68
N GLN A 770 -5.65 -35.99 -18.08
CA GLN A 770 -4.96 -37.22 -18.43
C GLN A 770 -5.16 -38.26 -17.32
N PRO A 771 -5.15 -39.58 -17.63
CA PRO A 771 -5.27 -40.59 -16.60
C PRO A 771 -4.21 -40.45 -15.52
N LYS A 772 -4.60 -40.53 -14.24
CA LYS A 772 -3.72 -40.44 -13.07
C LYS A 772 -3.61 -41.85 -12.43
N ASN A 773 -2.41 -42.31 -12.20
CA ASN A 773 -2.18 -43.64 -11.59
C ASN A 773 -2.47 -43.64 -10.08
N PRO A 774 -3.08 -44.73 -9.54
CA PRO A 774 -3.61 -45.86 -10.24
C PRO A 774 -4.93 -45.55 -10.96
N VAL A 775 -5.12 -46.07 -12.17
CA VAL A 775 -6.35 -45.96 -12.91
C VAL A 775 -7.34 -47.01 -12.42
N PRO A 776 -8.53 -46.68 -11.91
CA PRO A 776 -9.50 -47.65 -11.45
C PRO A 776 -10.03 -48.51 -12.60
N GLU A 777 -10.22 -49.79 -12.38
CA GLU A 777 -10.89 -50.65 -13.31
C GLU A 777 -12.40 -50.46 -13.23
N ILE A 778 -13.07 -50.32 -14.37
CA ILE A 778 -14.52 -50.10 -14.47
C ILE A 778 -15.12 -51.42 -14.95
N SER A 779 -16.00 -52.00 -14.17
CA SER A 779 -16.52 -53.36 -14.42
C SER A 779 -17.67 -53.45 -15.39
N ASP A 780 -18.43 -52.39 -15.58
CA ASP A 780 -19.65 -52.37 -16.41
C ASP A 780 -19.46 -51.73 -17.80
N ILE A 781 -18.20 -51.65 -18.27
CA ILE A 781 -17.84 -51.10 -19.59
C ILE A 781 -16.70 -51.92 -20.17
N ASP A 782 -16.82 -52.29 -21.44
CA ASP A 782 -15.75 -52.92 -22.21
C ASP A 782 -14.57 -51.95 -22.38
N LYS A 783 -13.34 -52.43 -22.22
CA LYS A 783 -12.12 -51.63 -22.33
C LYS A 783 -11.93 -51.00 -23.71
N ASN A 784 -12.50 -51.59 -24.75
CA ASN A 784 -12.47 -51.08 -26.11
C ASN A 784 -13.61 -50.07 -26.39
N ASN A 785 -14.52 -49.86 -25.45
CA ASN A 785 -15.60 -48.88 -25.62
C ASN A 785 -15.01 -47.47 -25.57
N TRP A 786 -15.47 -46.60 -26.45
CA TRP A 786 -15.02 -45.19 -26.55
C TRP A 786 -15.09 -44.42 -25.24
N SER A 787 -15.99 -44.79 -24.35
CA SER A 787 -16.18 -44.10 -23.06
C SER A 787 -15.30 -44.63 -21.93
N TYR A 788 -14.66 -45.79 -22.11
CA TYR A 788 -13.81 -46.38 -21.04
C TYR A 788 -12.69 -45.44 -20.63
N GLY A 789 -11.92 -44.90 -21.58
CA GLY A 789 -10.83 -43.95 -21.33
C GLY A 789 -11.29 -42.69 -20.58
N PRO A 790 -12.28 -41.94 -21.07
CA PRO A 790 -12.86 -40.81 -20.37
C PRO A 790 -13.34 -41.13 -18.95
N ILE A 791 -14.05 -42.21 -18.74
CA ILE A 791 -14.59 -42.61 -17.44
C ILE A 791 -13.46 -42.98 -16.48
N SER A 792 -12.49 -43.77 -16.92
CA SER A 792 -11.32 -44.13 -16.13
C SER A 792 -10.51 -42.91 -15.74
N THR A 793 -10.38 -41.94 -16.64
CA THR A 793 -9.68 -40.67 -16.38
C THR A 793 -10.38 -39.90 -15.27
N ILE A 794 -11.68 -39.60 -15.37
CA ILE A 794 -12.38 -38.84 -14.34
C ILE A 794 -12.44 -39.60 -13.01
N ALA A 795 -12.50 -40.93 -13.04
CA ALA A 795 -12.46 -41.75 -11.83
C ALA A 795 -11.06 -41.66 -11.14
N SER A 796 -9.95 -41.68 -11.91
CA SER A 796 -8.59 -41.54 -11.37
C SER A 796 -8.34 -40.19 -10.74
N HIS A 797 -9.10 -39.15 -11.10
CA HIS A 797 -9.08 -37.81 -10.49
C HIS A 797 -10.10 -37.66 -9.36
N GLY A 798 -10.83 -38.70 -8.98
CA GLY A 798 -11.85 -38.63 -7.92
C GLY A 798 -13.08 -37.79 -8.25
N LEU A 799 -13.31 -37.47 -9.54
CA LEU A 799 -14.45 -36.65 -9.96
C LEU A 799 -15.78 -37.46 -9.92
N THR A 800 -15.69 -38.76 -9.88
CA THR A 800 -16.85 -39.65 -9.75
C THR A 800 -16.57 -40.68 -8.65
N VAL A 801 -17.66 -41.11 -8.01
CA VAL A 801 -17.64 -42.27 -7.13
C VAL A 801 -18.19 -43.46 -7.92
N LEU A 802 -17.42 -44.53 -7.95
CA LEU A 802 -17.88 -45.78 -8.53
C LEU A 802 -18.85 -46.48 -7.56
N GLY A 803 -19.83 -47.14 -8.10
CA GLY A 803 -20.75 -47.94 -7.31
C GLY A 803 -20.14 -49.27 -6.88
N GLU A 804 -20.96 -50.13 -6.26
CA GLU A 804 -20.55 -51.49 -5.89
C GLU A 804 -19.94 -52.23 -7.09
N ASN A 805 -18.87 -52.98 -6.83
CA ASN A 805 -18.08 -53.72 -7.85
C ASN A 805 -17.52 -52.82 -8.95
N ASN A 806 -17.14 -51.56 -8.61
CA ASN A 806 -16.56 -50.59 -9.55
C ASN A 806 -17.45 -50.26 -10.75
N THR A 807 -18.75 -50.22 -10.57
CA THR A 807 -19.70 -49.89 -11.64
C THR A 807 -19.82 -48.38 -11.84
N TYR A 808 -19.88 -47.91 -13.10
CA TYR A 808 -20.06 -46.49 -13.42
C TYR A 808 -21.47 -46.15 -13.92
N ARG A 809 -22.19 -47.09 -14.49
CA ARG A 809 -23.51 -46.94 -15.15
C ARG A 809 -23.48 -45.92 -16.29
N PRO A 810 -22.72 -46.17 -17.36
CA PRO A 810 -22.45 -45.23 -18.46
C PRO A 810 -23.66 -44.71 -19.19
N ASN A 811 -24.69 -45.56 -19.34
CA ASN A 811 -25.91 -45.25 -20.09
C ASN A 811 -26.98 -44.51 -19.27
N SER A 812 -26.82 -44.39 -17.98
CA SER A 812 -27.72 -43.59 -17.16
C SER A 812 -27.61 -42.12 -17.51
N PHE A 813 -28.70 -41.36 -17.42
CA PHE A 813 -28.71 -39.93 -17.69
C PHE A 813 -28.27 -39.16 -16.45
N VAL A 814 -27.57 -38.07 -16.69
CA VAL A 814 -27.04 -37.14 -15.64
C VAL A 814 -28.18 -36.27 -15.14
N SER A 815 -28.44 -36.29 -13.85
CA SER A 815 -29.36 -35.35 -13.20
C SER A 815 -28.69 -34.00 -12.97
N ARG A 816 -29.50 -32.96 -12.72
CA ARG A 816 -29.01 -31.61 -12.36
C ARG A 816 -28.11 -31.67 -11.13
N THR A 817 -28.47 -32.45 -10.11
CA THR A 817 -27.64 -32.65 -8.90
C THR A 817 -26.31 -33.30 -9.24
N GLN A 818 -26.31 -34.36 -10.05
CA GLN A 818 -25.08 -35.04 -10.45
C GLN A 818 -24.16 -34.11 -11.28
N PHE A 819 -24.77 -33.30 -12.15
CA PHE A 819 -24.01 -32.31 -12.92
C PHE A 819 -23.29 -31.29 -11.99
N ALA A 820 -24.00 -30.69 -11.01
CA ALA A 820 -23.42 -29.78 -10.02
C ALA A 820 -22.27 -30.46 -9.26
N ALA A 821 -22.47 -31.71 -8.83
CA ALA A 821 -21.46 -32.48 -8.13
C ALA A 821 -20.18 -32.72 -8.97
N PHE A 822 -20.34 -33.06 -10.23
CA PHE A 822 -19.23 -33.26 -11.16
C PHE A 822 -18.42 -31.97 -11.36
N ILE A 823 -19.10 -30.86 -11.62
CA ILE A 823 -18.44 -29.57 -11.85
C ILE A 823 -17.77 -29.07 -10.55
N ALA A 824 -18.47 -29.08 -9.41
CA ALA A 824 -17.91 -28.64 -8.13
C ALA A 824 -16.63 -29.42 -7.76
N ARG A 825 -16.60 -30.73 -7.95
CA ARG A 825 -15.39 -31.54 -7.74
C ARG A 825 -14.28 -31.20 -8.72
N ALA A 826 -14.60 -30.97 -9.98
CA ALA A 826 -13.60 -30.60 -10.98
C ALA A 826 -12.98 -29.24 -10.71
N GLU A 827 -13.75 -28.25 -10.31
CA GLU A 827 -13.26 -26.91 -9.95
C GLU A 827 -12.51 -26.88 -8.60
N SER A 828 -12.75 -27.87 -7.73
CA SER A 828 -12.04 -28.04 -6.46
C SER A 828 -10.70 -28.79 -6.58
N MET A 829 -10.33 -29.25 -7.78
CA MET A 829 -9.01 -29.83 -8.01
C MET A 829 -7.95 -28.75 -7.90
N GLU A 830 -6.86 -29.03 -7.22
CA GLU A 830 -5.68 -28.16 -7.23
C GLU A 830 -5.18 -28.00 -8.68
N LYS A 831 -5.14 -26.77 -9.17
CA LYS A 831 -4.67 -26.44 -10.53
C LYS A 831 -3.17 -26.47 -10.60
#